data_d5b7621a575e083b1e053005ed4f4228
#
_entry.id   d5b7621a575e083b1e053005ed4f4228
#
_cell.length_a   1.000
_cell.length_b   1.000
_cell.length_c   1.000
_cell.angle_alpha   90.00
_cell.angle_beta   90.00
_cell.angle_gamma   90.00
#
_symmetry.space_group_name_H-M   'P 1'
#
loop_
_entity.id
_entity.type
_entity.pdbx_description
1 polymer ?
#
loop_
_entity_poly.entity_id
_entity_poly.type
_entity_poly.pdbx_seq_one_letter_code
_entity_poly.pdbx_strand_id
1 'polypeptide(L)'
;MRNYKSSASHAALVVAAGLASASHAFAADQPASVEEVIVTGTRQVGIKAADSPAPIQLVGAQVLKKGGSTDLATSLAANVPSMNIQTTGGDAAAVQIQAALRGLGPNDTLVLVDGKRRHTTSNLAVDSGSAYTGSATTDLSFIPVGLIDHVEVLTDGAAAQYGSDAIAGVVNIILKHGETPATLTLTGGQYFNGQGDNFDVSFDKGFNLGDRGYFDIALEEHYHEFTFTGIGDNRVTDSSGNLLPGLPYPNSNSGSAFNFPHVNMLNGDPQFNLYNAMFNSAYKLNDDIEFYSFGSFGYRTAWHYENFRRPSVVEATTSTGAAVLPFPYGFDPREKFDETDYSFTAGLRGVAAGWHWDLSTTYGGNHVDAYTVNSANPGLFSVLQGLSPTPITPQTNFYDGSFDATEWTTDLDFEKLFTFDSGPTVDIAFGGEFRRDTFAIGAGEPSSYEYGGGQSFEGYLPAEGGNWNRDNYSAYVDVAVNPIKNLHLDVAGRYEHYSDFGNATVGKFTGRYDFNDMFAIRGTVSTGFRAPTLAEEHYFGVNVAPSSAFGQLPPNSAAAALAGFNPLKPEKSDNYSVGFVLHPAPNLQFTVDAYDIELHDRIINSGDIFGLLGGETVSQNVLNAVVSGGITLPTGVSTVGIQIFSNTANTSTKGVEVTGSYASDFGDFGHVDWTLGFNYNKTDITRLFALPEQVTVPDIGQTSLLTAQSETALTNATPRYKIVLQALWTLHRWSATVRETIYGPTAQWSAAPSDMVYYQIGATGITDLDIGYKFSKNIQLDVGANNLFNIIPPGIQDPASNFGHVFNAPYAFAPWNPNGGYYYGKLTFTF
;
A
#
# COMPACT_ATOMS: atom_id res chain seq x y z
N MET A 1 28.08 -10.04 15.12
CA MET A 1 28.46 -8.68 15.53
C MET A 1 29.91 -8.41 15.13
N ARG A 2 30.13 -7.85 13.98
CA ARG A 2 31.44 -7.30 13.59
C ARG A 2 31.22 -6.01 12.83
N ASN A 3 31.45 -4.89 13.56
CA ASN A 3 31.83 -3.57 13.07
C ASN A 3 31.16 -3.00 11.80
N TYR A 4 29.95 -2.47 11.95
CA TYR A 4 29.45 -1.40 11.08
C TYR A 4 29.18 -0.09 11.85
N LYS A 5 29.92 0.18 12.92
CA LYS A 5 29.83 1.44 13.70
C LYS A 5 30.67 2.59 13.15
N SER A 6 31.23 2.50 11.92
CA SER A 6 32.18 3.51 11.45
C SER A 6 31.73 4.39 10.27
N SER A 7 30.57 4.16 9.67
CA SER A 7 30.12 4.98 8.53
C SER A 7 29.27 6.20 8.90
N ALA A 8 28.50 6.14 9.98
CA ALA A 8 27.68 7.27 10.43
C ALA A 8 28.47 8.40 11.09
N SER A 9 29.68 8.12 11.61
CA SER A 9 30.50 9.12 12.33
C SER A 9 31.29 10.06 11.40
N HIS A 10 31.41 9.78 10.10
CA HIS A 10 32.17 10.61 9.16
C HIS A 10 31.31 11.62 8.40
N ALA A 11 30.02 11.39 8.26
CA ALA A 11 29.11 12.35 7.64
C ALA A 11 28.78 13.55 8.56
N ALA A 12 28.82 13.35 9.86
CA ALA A 12 28.52 14.41 10.85
C ALA A 12 29.65 15.48 11.01
N LEU A 13 30.86 15.20 10.58
CA LEU A 13 32.03 16.08 10.81
C LEU A 13 32.29 17.09 9.67
N VAL A 14 31.71 16.91 8.49
CA VAL A 14 31.90 17.81 7.35
C VAL A 14 30.93 18.99 7.35
N VAL A 15 29.81 18.92 8.07
CA VAL A 15 28.78 19.97 8.14
C VAL A 15 29.10 21.08 9.15
N ALA A 16 29.97 20.85 10.13
CA ALA A 16 30.26 21.81 11.20
C ALA A 16 31.19 22.97 10.83
N ALA A 17 31.81 22.99 9.66
CA ALA A 17 32.84 23.96 9.28
C ALA A 17 32.35 25.17 8.45
N GLY A 18 31.04 25.24 8.10
CA GLY A 18 30.48 26.27 7.18
C GLY A 18 29.70 27.42 7.84
N LEU A 19 29.50 27.42 9.14
CA LEU A 19 28.53 28.32 9.81
C LEU A 19 29.16 29.58 10.45
N ALA A 20 29.75 30.44 9.66
CA ALA A 20 30.06 31.79 10.17
C ALA A 20 29.79 32.85 9.11
N SER A 21 28.86 33.73 9.44
CA SER A 21 28.52 35.05 8.88
C SER A 21 27.37 35.16 7.89
N ALA A 22 26.20 35.66 8.38
CA ALA A 22 25.48 36.80 7.82
C ALA A 22 24.20 37.10 8.62
N SER A 23 24.18 38.19 9.35
CA SER A 23 22.97 38.76 9.97
C SER A 23 22.36 39.79 9.03
N HIS A 24 21.14 39.51 8.52
CA HIS A 24 20.28 40.51 7.88
C HIS A 24 18.84 40.30 8.36
N ALA A 25 18.14 41.40 8.65
CA ALA A 25 16.76 41.40 9.12
C ALA A 25 15.79 41.01 8.00
N PHE A 26 14.76 40.22 8.36
CA PHE A 26 13.74 39.74 7.45
C PHE A 26 12.33 40.18 7.82
N ALA A 27 11.59 40.65 6.83
CA ALA A 27 10.14 40.74 6.87
C ALA A 27 9.56 39.34 6.76
N ALA A 28 8.54 39.04 7.55
CA ALA A 28 7.80 37.79 7.44
C ALA A 28 6.92 37.86 6.19
N ASP A 29 7.19 36.98 5.21
CA ASP A 29 6.21 36.69 4.18
C ASP A 29 5.08 35.87 4.84
N GLN A 30 3.86 36.38 4.81
CA GLN A 30 2.68 35.60 5.11
C GLN A 30 2.55 34.51 4.04
N PRO A 31 2.25 33.26 4.40
CA PRO A 31 1.88 32.28 3.40
C PRO A 31 0.59 32.78 2.73
N ALA A 32 0.68 33.10 1.46
CA ALA A 32 -0.49 33.31 0.63
C ALA A 32 -1.28 31.99 0.65
N SER A 33 -2.55 32.05 1.03
CA SER A 33 -3.47 30.96 0.75
C SER A 33 -3.53 30.83 -0.78
N VAL A 34 -2.81 29.88 -1.34
CA VAL A 34 -2.93 29.56 -2.77
C VAL A 34 -4.35 29.05 -2.97
N GLU A 35 -5.14 29.77 -3.76
CA GLU A 35 -6.39 29.24 -4.26
C GLU A 35 -6.04 28.11 -5.22
N GLU A 36 -5.94 26.88 -4.70
CA GLU A 36 -5.49 25.71 -5.42
C GLU A 36 -6.55 25.28 -6.44
N VAL A 37 -6.19 25.40 -7.72
CA VAL A 37 -6.97 24.92 -8.86
C VAL A 37 -6.78 23.42 -8.94
N ILE A 38 -7.85 22.67 -9.03
CA ILE A 38 -7.83 21.20 -9.15
C ILE A 38 -7.81 20.75 -10.62
N VAL A 39 -7.31 19.55 -10.83
CA VAL A 39 -7.27 18.87 -12.13
C VAL A 39 -8.14 17.62 -12.13
N THR A 40 -8.51 17.10 -10.93
CA THR A 40 -9.22 15.84 -10.74
C THR A 40 -10.73 16.07 -10.50
N GLY A 41 -11.55 15.09 -10.87
CA GLY A 41 -12.99 15.03 -10.56
C GLY A 41 -13.88 15.81 -11.51
N THR A 42 -13.30 16.59 -12.40
CA THR A 42 -13.92 17.22 -13.55
C THR A 42 -12.87 17.37 -14.65
N ARG A 43 -13.27 17.30 -15.91
CA ARG A 43 -12.37 17.62 -17.03
C ARG A 43 -12.28 19.14 -17.27
N GLN A 44 -13.00 19.92 -16.52
CA GLN A 44 -13.00 21.39 -16.60
C GLN A 44 -11.72 21.97 -15.99
N VAL A 45 -10.92 22.66 -16.78
CA VAL A 45 -9.71 23.33 -16.33
C VAL A 45 -10.03 24.57 -15.47
N GLY A 46 -9.32 24.75 -14.37
CA GLY A 46 -9.34 25.97 -13.57
C GLY A 46 -10.40 26.04 -12.47
N ILE A 47 -11.00 24.94 -12.07
CA ILE A 47 -11.94 24.91 -10.93
C ILE A 47 -11.16 24.86 -9.61
N LYS A 48 -11.62 25.58 -8.59
CA LYS A 48 -11.12 25.47 -7.22
C LYS A 48 -11.71 24.22 -6.54
N ALA A 49 -10.95 23.58 -5.64
CA ALA A 49 -11.44 22.42 -4.89
C ALA A 49 -12.74 22.69 -4.14
N ALA A 50 -12.91 23.89 -3.59
CA ALA A 50 -14.13 24.33 -2.91
C ALA A 50 -15.36 24.40 -3.85
N ASP A 51 -15.12 24.69 -5.12
CA ASP A 51 -16.15 24.85 -6.15
C ASP A 51 -16.41 23.56 -6.93
N SER A 52 -15.66 22.50 -6.64
CA SER A 52 -15.81 21.19 -7.29
C SER A 52 -17.20 20.58 -7.07
N PRO A 53 -17.83 20.04 -8.12
CA PRO A 53 -19.08 19.31 -7.98
C PRO A 53 -18.89 17.93 -7.32
N ALA A 54 -17.67 17.43 -7.27
CA ALA A 54 -17.29 16.18 -6.60
C ALA A 54 -16.47 16.45 -5.31
N PRO A 55 -16.50 15.55 -4.30
CA PRO A 55 -15.73 15.69 -3.08
C PRO A 55 -14.23 15.48 -3.35
N ILE A 56 -13.44 16.55 -3.24
CA ILE A 56 -11.98 16.51 -3.41
C ILE A 56 -11.31 17.09 -2.18
N GLN A 57 -10.34 16.35 -1.65
CA GLN A 57 -9.45 16.81 -0.60
C GLN A 57 -8.07 17.09 -1.17
N LEU A 58 -7.53 18.29 -0.87
CA LEU A 58 -6.16 18.67 -1.24
C LEU A 58 -5.21 18.44 -0.07
N VAL A 59 -4.08 17.80 -0.34
CA VAL A 59 -3.00 17.61 0.62
C VAL A 59 -1.73 18.24 0.06
N GLY A 60 -1.43 19.46 0.50
CA GLY A 60 -0.29 20.22 -0.01
C GLY A 60 1.07 19.64 0.43
N ALA A 61 2.12 19.93 -0.32
CA ALA A 61 3.50 19.45 -0.07
C ALA A 61 4.00 19.74 1.36
N GLN A 62 3.63 20.88 1.93
CA GLN A 62 4.05 21.24 3.30
C GLN A 62 3.44 20.30 4.35
N VAL A 63 2.19 19.88 4.16
CA VAL A 63 1.49 18.95 5.03
C VAL A 63 2.08 17.55 4.90
N LEU A 64 2.37 17.10 3.66
CA LEU A 64 3.03 15.81 3.39
C LEU A 64 4.42 15.71 4.03
N LYS A 65 5.17 16.82 4.07
CA LYS A 65 6.51 16.90 4.66
C LYS A 65 6.52 17.06 6.18
N LYS A 66 5.36 17.30 6.83
CA LYS A 66 5.24 17.36 8.29
C LYS A 66 5.11 15.97 8.90
N GLY A 67 5.62 15.82 10.12
CA GLY A 67 5.69 14.54 10.79
C GLY A 67 6.97 13.76 10.45
N GLY A 68 7.17 12.64 11.11
CA GLY A 68 8.35 11.78 10.96
C GLY A 68 8.23 10.74 9.84
N SER A 69 7.10 10.69 9.12
CA SER A 69 6.95 9.76 8.02
C SER A 69 7.71 10.26 6.79
N THR A 70 8.48 9.39 6.21
CA THR A 70 9.17 9.58 4.92
C THR A 70 8.42 8.90 3.77
N ASP A 71 7.38 8.14 4.08
CA ASP A 71 6.54 7.42 3.13
C ASP A 71 5.27 8.20 2.78
N LEU A 72 4.94 8.28 1.47
CA LEU A 72 3.80 9.03 0.95
C LEU A 72 2.46 8.44 1.41
N ALA A 73 2.30 7.11 1.41
CA ALA A 73 1.04 6.46 1.79
C ALA A 73 0.70 6.74 3.26
N THR A 74 1.71 6.63 4.14
CA THR A 74 1.57 6.96 5.57
C THR A 74 1.24 8.43 5.78
N SER A 75 1.91 9.34 5.05
CA SER A 75 1.63 10.78 5.11
C SER A 75 0.21 11.12 4.64
N LEU A 76 -0.26 10.49 3.56
CA LEU A 76 -1.64 10.65 3.08
C LEU A 76 -2.65 10.10 4.09
N ALA A 77 -2.44 8.87 4.59
CA ALA A 77 -3.35 8.28 5.56
C ALA A 77 -3.44 9.09 6.87
N ALA A 78 -2.38 9.77 7.28
CA ALA A 78 -2.39 10.64 8.44
C ALA A 78 -3.24 11.92 8.24
N ASN A 79 -3.47 12.35 6.99
CA ASN A 79 -4.16 13.61 6.66
C ASN A 79 -5.52 13.40 5.99
N VAL A 80 -5.76 12.24 5.37
CA VAL A 80 -7.02 11.88 4.69
C VAL A 80 -7.82 10.93 5.60
N PRO A 81 -8.95 11.36 6.17
CA PRO A 81 -9.68 10.57 7.18
C PRO A 81 -10.27 9.28 6.61
N SER A 82 -10.62 9.25 5.32
CA SER A 82 -11.14 8.04 4.65
C SER A 82 -10.06 7.08 4.17
N MET A 83 -8.78 7.45 4.23
CA MET A 83 -7.67 6.58 3.85
C MET A 83 -7.15 5.80 5.06
N ASN A 84 -6.98 4.50 4.90
CA ASN A 84 -6.35 3.61 5.85
C ASN A 84 -5.18 2.89 5.18
N ILE A 85 -4.17 2.52 5.96
CA ILE A 85 -3.01 1.75 5.49
C ILE A 85 -2.91 0.44 6.27
N GLN A 86 -2.29 -0.54 5.65
CA GLN A 86 -1.84 -1.74 6.35
C GLN A 86 -0.68 -1.37 7.27
N THR A 87 -0.74 -1.79 8.53
CA THR A 87 0.27 -1.48 9.56
C THR A 87 1.18 -2.66 9.89
N THR A 88 0.82 -3.83 9.41
CA THR A 88 1.59 -5.07 9.53
C THR A 88 1.38 -5.90 8.28
N GLY A 89 2.36 -6.67 7.89
CA GLY A 89 2.29 -7.61 6.77
C GLY A 89 3.24 -8.76 7.02
N GLY A 90 3.00 -9.89 6.36
CA GLY A 90 3.89 -11.02 6.27
C GLY A 90 4.37 -11.21 4.83
N ASP A 91 5.38 -12.05 4.62
CA ASP A 91 5.95 -12.37 3.31
C ASP A 91 6.28 -11.09 2.51
N ALA A 92 6.10 -11.11 1.20
CA ALA A 92 6.32 -9.97 0.32
C ALA A 92 5.42 -8.75 0.64
N ALA A 93 4.25 -8.95 1.26
CA ALA A 93 3.37 -7.85 1.66
C ALA A 93 3.94 -6.99 2.81
N ALA A 94 4.92 -7.51 3.57
CA ALA A 94 5.57 -6.75 4.64
C ALA A 94 6.38 -5.56 4.12
N VAL A 95 6.87 -5.61 2.88
CA VAL A 95 7.73 -4.56 2.31
C VAL A 95 6.97 -3.50 1.52
N GLN A 96 5.65 -3.66 1.36
CA GLN A 96 4.79 -2.75 0.61
C GLN A 96 3.68 -2.17 1.48
N ILE A 97 3.59 -0.85 1.54
CA ILE A 97 2.52 -0.18 2.29
C ILE A 97 1.27 -0.08 1.41
N GLN A 98 0.26 -0.86 1.75
CA GLN A 98 -1.03 -0.85 1.07
C GLN A 98 -1.92 0.26 1.62
N ALA A 99 -2.52 1.04 0.73
CA ALA A 99 -3.45 2.12 1.08
C ALA A 99 -4.84 1.87 0.47
N ALA A 100 -5.87 2.12 1.25
CA ALA A 100 -7.26 1.91 0.87
C ALA A 100 -8.13 3.12 1.23
N LEU A 101 -9.11 3.46 0.38
CA LEU A 101 -10.09 4.51 0.62
C LEU A 101 -11.44 3.93 1.05
N ARG A 102 -12.14 4.65 1.97
CA ARG A 102 -13.53 4.37 2.37
C ARG A 102 -13.80 2.95 2.86
N GLY A 103 -12.74 2.25 3.34
CA GLY A 103 -12.86 0.87 3.82
C GLY A 103 -13.09 -0.18 2.72
N LEU A 104 -12.84 0.18 1.45
CA LEU A 104 -12.79 -0.75 0.32
C LEU A 104 -11.40 -1.37 0.18
N GLY A 105 -11.20 -2.23 -0.83
CA GLY A 105 -9.89 -2.80 -1.11
C GLY A 105 -8.92 -1.75 -1.71
N PRO A 106 -7.59 -1.92 -1.55
CA PRO A 106 -6.63 -1.03 -2.20
C PRO A 106 -6.76 -0.99 -3.73
N ASN A 107 -7.11 -2.11 -4.37
CA ASN A 107 -7.32 -2.20 -5.82
C ASN A 107 -8.54 -1.38 -6.32
N ASP A 108 -9.41 -0.89 -5.43
CA ASP A 108 -10.56 -0.05 -5.75
C ASP A 108 -10.21 1.45 -5.84
N THR A 109 -8.93 1.81 -5.65
CA THR A 109 -8.42 3.18 -5.66
C THR A 109 -7.42 3.37 -6.79
N LEU A 110 -7.74 4.26 -7.74
CA LEU A 110 -6.86 4.58 -8.85
C LEU A 110 -5.80 5.61 -8.43
N VAL A 111 -4.53 5.36 -8.82
CA VAL A 111 -3.44 6.31 -8.62
C VAL A 111 -3.02 6.92 -9.96
N LEU A 112 -2.93 8.25 -9.99
CA LEU A 112 -2.46 9.03 -11.13
C LEU A 112 -1.25 9.89 -10.72
N VAL A 113 -0.38 10.19 -11.71
CA VAL A 113 0.67 11.20 -11.61
C VAL A 113 0.44 12.20 -12.73
N ASP A 114 0.26 13.49 -12.40
CA ASP A 114 -0.13 14.56 -13.34
C ASP A 114 -1.27 14.13 -14.28
N GLY A 115 -2.28 13.44 -13.72
CA GLY A 115 -3.45 12.97 -14.46
C GLY A 115 -3.25 11.74 -15.33
N LYS A 116 -2.05 11.15 -15.37
CA LYS A 116 -1.76 9.91 -16.12
C LYS A 116 -1.66 8.70 -15.19
N ARG A 117 -2.24 7.57 -15.61
CA ARG A 117 -2.29 6.33 -14.82
C ARG A 117 -0.88 5.86 -14.45
N ARG A 118 -0.68 5.53 -13.19
CA ARG A 118 0.53 4.89 -12.68
C ARG A 118 0.33 3.37 -12.67
N HIS A 119 1.31 2.62 -13.17
CA HIS A 119 1.29 1.16 -13.15
C HIS A 119 1.20 0.59 -11.73
N THR A 120 0.74 -0.64 -11.63
CA THR A 120 0.64 -1.39 -10.37
C THR A 120 1.94 -2.14 -10.07
N THR A 121 2.09 -2.60 -8.83
CA THR A 121 3.18 -3.51 -8.44
C THR A 121 3.01 -4.91 -9.04
N SER A 122 4.10 -5.65 -9.20
CA SER A 122 4.08 -7.09 -9.49
C SER A 122 3.84 -7.94 -8.25
N ASN A 123 3.96 -7.34 -7.06
CA ASN A 123 3.83 -8.01 -5.77
C ASN A 123 2.36 -8.10 -5.35
N LEU A 124 1.80 -9.31 -5.32
CA LEU A 124 0.44 -9.58 -4.88
C LEU A 124 0.43 -9.89 -3.38
N ALA A 125 -0.35 -9.16 -2.59
CA ALA A 125 -0.55 -9.46 -1.17
C ALA A 125 -1.40 -10.73 -1.01
N VAL A 126 -0.82 -11.80 -0.47
CA VAL A 126 -1.48 -13.10 -0.32
C VAL A 126 -1.74 -13.51 1.13
N ASP A 127 -1.32 -12.70 2.10
CA ASP A 127 -1.56 -12.92 3.53
C ASP A 127 -3.05 -13.14 3.81
N SER A 128 -3.42 -14.31 4.30
CA SER A 128 -4.80 -14.63 4.64
C SER A 128 -5.28 -13.90 5.88
N GLY A 129 -6.54 -13.44 5.85
CA GLY A 129 -7.18 -12.77 7.00
C GLY A 129 -6.88 -11.27 7.12
N SER A 130 -6.09 -10.68 6.23
CA SER A 130 -5.96 -9.23 6.10
C SER A 130 -7.09 -8.65 5.25
N ALA A 131 -7.54 -7.43 5.57
CA ALA A 131 -8.46 -6.67 4.71
C ALA A 131 -7.82 -6.23 3.38
N TYR A 132 -6.51 -6.37 3.26
CA TYR A 132 -5.71 -5.97 2.11
C TYR A 132 -5.29 -7.14 1.22
N THR A 133 -5.68 -8.38 1.58
CA THR A 133 -5.40 -9.58 0.78
C THR A 133 -5.96 -9.44 -0.64
N GLY A 134 -5.15 -9.76 -1.64
CA GLY A 134 -5.46 -9.61 -3.06
C GLY A 134 -5.08 -8.28 -3.65
N SER A 135 -4.47 -7.38 -2.88
CA SER A 135 -4.02 -6.11 -3.43
C SER A 135 -2.72 -6.26 -4.22
N ALA A 136 -2.72 -5.65 -5.40
CA ALA A 136 -1.56 -5.42 -6.27
C ALA A 136 -1.70 -4.01 -6.85
N THR A 137 -1.77 -3.01 -5.99
CA THR A 137 -1.97 -1.61 -6.35
C THR A 137 -0.63 -0.90 -6.60
N THR A 138 -0.67 0.36 -6.97
CA THR A 138 0.54 1.20 -7.10
C THR A 138 1.26 1.30 -5.74
N ASP A 139 2.56 1.02 -5.73
CA ASP A 139 3.41 1.28 -4.56
C ASP A 139 3.83 2.75 -4.51
N LEU A 140 3.24 3.49 -3.56
CA LEU A 140 3.50 4.91 -3.37
C LEU A 140 4.89 5.23 -2.81
N SER A 141 5.61 4.24 -2.28
CA SER A 141 6.99 4.43 -1.76
C SER A 141 7.99 4.80 -2.87
N PHE A 142 7.69 4.46 -4.14
CA PHE A 142 8.54 4.82 -5.28
C PHE A 142 8.28 6.24 -5.84
N ILE A 143 7.49 7.06 -5.13
CA ILE A 143 7.20 8.43 -5.51
C ILE A 143 7.77 9.39 -4.45
N PRO A 144 8.95 10.00 -4.71
CA PRO A 144 9.62 10.86 -3.73
C PRO A 144 8.80 12.13 -3.44
N VAL A 145 8.50 12.37 -2.17
CA VAL A 145 7.72 13.53 -1.71
C VAL A 145 8.38 14.88 -2.11
N GLY A 146 9.69 14.86 -2.37
CA GLY A 146 10.45 16.05 -2.79
C GLY A 146 9.89 16.73 -4.03
N LEU A 147 9.39 15.96 -5.02
CA LEU A 147 8.88 16.48 -6.30
C LEU A 147 7.38 16.76 -6.30
N ILE A 148 6.65 16.44 -5.24
CA ILE A 148 5.21 16.66 -5.13
C ILE A 148 4.91 18.12 -4.81
N ASP A 149 3.98 18.73 -5.55
CA ASP A 149 3.38 20.02 -5.24
C ASP A 149 2.20 19.84 -4.27
N HIS A 150 1.24 19.00 -4.66
CA HIS A 150 0.13 18.58 -3.80
C HIS A 150 -0.44 17.25 -4.30
N VAL A 151 -1.30 16.66 -3.50
CA VAL A 151 -2.08 15.45 -3.87
C VAL A 151 -3.56 15.80 -3.81
N GLU A 152 -4.27 15.45 -4.88
CA GLU A 152 -5.72 15.55 -4.99
C GLU A 152 -6.33 14.17 -4.69
N VAL A 153 -7.13 14.07 -3.64
CA VAL A 153 -7.85 12.84 -3.30
C VAL A 153 -9.32 13.04 -3.60
N LEU A 154 -9.76 12.49 -4.73
CA LEU A 154 -11.17 12.45 -5.11
C LEU A 154 -11.81 11.25 -4.43
N THR A 155 -12.75 11.50 -3.52
CA THR A 155 -13.47 10.46 -2.79
C THR A 155 -14.86 10.23 -3.38
N ASP A 156 -14.94 9.92 -4.68
CA ASP A 156 -16.18 9.60 -5.40
C ASP A 156 -15.89 8.61 -6.53
N GLY A 157 -16.90 7.86 -6.97
CA GLY A 157 -16.76 6.96 -8.13
C GLY A 157 -16.44 7.78 -9.40
N ALA A 158 -15.34 7.43 -10.06
CA ALA A 158 -14.81 8.19 -11.18
C ALA A 158 -14.44 7.34 -12.41
N ALA A 159 -14.92 6.10 -12.47
CA ALA A 159 -14.59 5.17 -13.55
C ALA A 159 -15.05 5.67 -14.94
N ALA A 160 -16.12 6.47 -15.03
CA ALA A 160 -16.56 7.08 -16.28
C ALA A 160 -15.56 8.11 -16.85
N GLN A 161 -14.72 8.72 -16.00
CA GLN A 161 -13.73 9.73 -16.35
C GLN A 161 -12.32 9.15 -16.52
N TYR A 162 -11.93 8.18 -15.64
CA TYR A 162 -10.56 7.69 -15.52
C TYR A 162 -10.40 6.19 -15.82
N GLY A 163 -11.51 5.46 -16.06
CA GLY A 163 -11.49 4.04 -16.38
C GLY A 163 -11.56 3.13 -15.13
N SER A 164 -11.19 1.87 -15.30
CA SER A 164 -11.24 0.84 -14.25
C SER A 164 -10.49 1.28 -12.99
N ASP A 165 -10.85 0.66 -11.85
CA ASP A 165 -10.22 0.79 -10.53
C ASP A 165 -10.61 2.07 -9.75
N ALA A 166 -11.22 3.07 -10.38
CA ALA A 166 -11.70 4.30 -9.73
C ALA A 166 -13.08 4.11 -9.08
N ILE A 167 -13.24 3.09 -8.21
CA ILE A 167 -14.49 2.76 -7.50
C ILE A 167 -14.60 3.56 -6.20
N ALA A 168 -13.60 3.43 -5.32
CA ALA A 168 -13.53 4.15 -4.05
C ALA A 168 -13.15 5.62 -4.24
N GLY A 169 -12.32 5.89 -5.26
CA GLY A 169 -11.84 7.21 -5.58
C GLY A 169 -10.57 7.20 -6.42
N VAL A 170 -9.96 8.39 -6.51
CA VAL A 170 -8.72 8.63 -7.26
C VAL A 170 -7.75 9.40 -6.38
N VAL A 171 -6.49 8.98 -6.37
CA VAL A 171 -5.35 9.71 -5.78
C VAL A 171 -4.52 10.24 -6.92
N ASN A 172 -4.57 11.54 -7.19
CA ASN A 172 -3.81 12.18 -8.25
C ASN A 172 -2.66 13.00 -7.64
N ILE A 173 -1.44 12.63 -7.97
CA ILE A 173 -0.22 13.23 -7.47
C ILE A 173 0.23 14.29 -8.46
N ILE A 174 0.15 15.55 -8.07
CA ILE A 174 0.54 16.69 -8.88
C ILE A 174 2.00 17.04 -8.60
N LEU A 175 2.81 17.05 -9.65
CA LEU A 175 4.24 17.31 -9.55
C LEU A 175 4.56 18.82 -9.55
N LYS A 176 5.64 19.20 -8.88
CA LYS A 176 6.21 20.56 -8.98
C LYS A 176 6.60 20.88 -10.39
N HIS A 177 6.50 22.16 -10.76
CA HIS A 177 6.91 22.67 -12.06
C HIS A 177 7.56 24.05 -11.96
N GLY A 178 8.62 24.25 -12.75
CA GLY A 178 9.33 25.51 -12.84
C GLY A 178 10.46 25.68 -11.83
N GLU A 179 11.05 26.87 -11.78
CA GLU A 179 12.20 27.16 -10.94
C GLU A 179 11.84 27.09 -9.45
N THR A 180 12.42 26.13 -8.76
CA THR A 180 12.34 26.02 -7.30
C THR A 180 13.75 26.03 -6.72
N PRO A 181 13.95 26.60 -5.50
CA PRO A 181 15.22 26.49 -4.80
C PRO A 181 15.63 25.02 -4.61
N ALA A 182 16.92 24.74 -4.62
CA ALA A 182 17.39 23.41 -4.25
C ALA A 182 17.09 23.17 -2.75
N THR A 183 16.52 22.02 -2.46
CA THR A 183 16.22 21.61 -1.08
C THR A 183 16.92 20.28 -0.79
N LEU A 184 17.67 20.22 0.30
CA LEU A 184 18.25 19.00 0.86
C LEU A 184 17.63 18.77 2.22
N THR A 185 16.99 17.63 2.41
CA THR A 185 16.40 17.23 3.70
C THR A 185 17.10 15.97 4.22
N LEU A 186 17.45 15.99 5.49
CA LEU A 186 18.02 14.84 6.22
C LEU A 186 17.07 14.52 7.36
N THR A 187 16.52 13.32 7.38
CA THR A 187 15.64 12.84 8.46
C THR A 187 16.26 11.63 9.12
N GLY A 188 16.25 11.59 10.44
CA GLY A 188 16.67 10.41 11.21
C GLY A 188 15.75 10.20 12.40
N GLY A 189 15.43 8.95 12.70
CA GLY A 189 14.52 8.62 13.79
C GLY A 189 14.61 7.16 14.24
N GLN A 190 13.86 6.84 15.29
CA GLN A 190 13.88 5.53 15.92
C GLN A 190 12.61 5.35 16.77
N TYR A 191 12.14 4.13 16.95
CA TYR A 191 11.06 3.86 17.91
C TYR A 191 11.54 4.03 19.36
N PHE A 192 10.62 4.30 20.28
CA PHE A 192 10.93 4.51 21.71
C PHE A 192 11.56 3.29 22.38
N ASN A 193 11.35 2.09 21.84
CA ASN A 193 11.98 0.86 22.30
C ASN A 193 13.46 0.71 21.84
N GLY A 194 13.98 1.65 21.04
CA GLY A 194 15.35 1.63 20.52
C GLY A 194 15.55 0.70 19.32
N GLN A 195 14.49 0.39 18.56
CA GLN A 195 14.52 -0.40 17.34
C GLN A 195 14.07 0.45 16.15
N GLY A 196 14.23 -0.10 14.93
CA GLY A 196 13.75 0.54 13.71
C GLY A 196 14.47 1.86 13.43
N ASP A 197 15.81 1.85 13.46
CA ASP A 197 16.61 2.99 13.04
C ASP A 197 16.19 3.37 11.62
N ASN A 198 15.83 4.63 11.42
CA ASN A 198 15.37 5.15 10.13
C ASN A 198 16.26 6.33 9.72
N PHE A 199 16.65 6.36 8.46
CA PHE A 199 17.42 7.46 7.90
C PHE A 199 16.96 7.74 6.47
N ASP A 200 16.63 9.01 6.19
CA ASP A 200 16.21 9.48 4.88
C ASP A 200 17.04 10.70 4.45
N VAL A 201 17.44 10.69 3.19
CA VAL A 201 18.11 11.80 2.52
C VAL A 201 17.33 12.12 1.26
N SER A 202 16.71 13.28 1.18
CA SER A 202 16.01 13.72 -0.02
C SER A 202 16.57 15.03 -0.56
N PHE A 203 16.66 15.14 -1.88
CA PHE A 203 17.10 16.31 -2.60
C PHE A 203 16.11 16.63 -3.72
N ASP A 204 15.67 17.90 -3.83
CA ASP A 204 14.85 18.36 -4.94
C ASP A 204 15.34 19.71 -5.48
N LYS A 205 15.20 19.93 -6.79
CA LYS A 205 15.57 21.16 -7.50
C LYS A 205 14.78 21.34 -8.77
N GLY A 206 14.22 22.54 -8.97
CA GLY A 206 13.61 22.97 -10.22
C GLY A 206 14.51 23.94 -11.01
N PHE A 207 14.52 23.80 -12.33
CA PHE A 207 15.29 24.62 -13.26
C PHE A 207 14.37 25.20 -14.33
N ASN A 208 14.52 26.48 -14.65
CA ASN A 208 13.95 27.06 -15.86
C ASN A 208 14.83 26.73 -17.09
N LEU A 209 14.21 26.32 -18.19
CA LEU A 209 14.83 26.14 -19.49
C LEU A 209 14.56 27.39 -20.38
N GLY A 210 15.10 28.52 -19.94
CA GLY A 210 14.78 29.83 -20.50
C GLY A 210 13.31 30.21 -20.22
N ASP A 211 12.68 30.95 -21.12
CA ASP A 211 11.27 31.36 -21.00
C ASP A 211 10.29 30.33 -21.57
N ARG A 212 10.79 29.16 -22.01
CA ARG A 212 10.00 28.18 -22.75
C ARG A 212 9.73 26.87 -22.03
N GLY A 213 10.39 26.60 -20.92
CA GLY A 213 10.22 25.34 -20.29
C GLY A 213 10.88 25.24 -18.92
N TYR A 214 10.75 24.07 -18.32
CA TYR A 214 11.34 23.73 -17.03
C TYR A 214 11.83 22.27 -17.01
N PHE A 215 12.67 21.98 -16.04
CA PHE A 215 13.12 20.63 -15.68
C PHE A 215 13.32 20.55 -14.17
N ASP A 216 12.57 19.69 -13.52
CA ASP A 216 12.60 19.48 -12.08
C ASP A 216 13.07 18.06 -11.78
N ILE A 217 13.82 17.87 -10.70
CA ILE A 217 14.35 16.57 -10.29
C ILE A 217 14.23 16.40 -8.78
N ALA A 218 13.93 15.18 -8.35
CA ALA A 218 14.06 14.74 -6.97
C ALA A 218 14.84 13.42 -6.89
N LEU A 219 15.66 13.31 -5.84
CA LEU A 219 16.43 12.11 -5.47
C LEU A 219 16.16 11.80 -4.01
N GLU A 220 16.05 10.52 -3.67
CA GLU A 220 15.78 10.07 -2.30
C GLU A 220 16.52 8.77 -2.00
N GLU A 221 17.08 8.66 -0.82
CA GLU A 221 17.58 7.42 -0.22
C GLU A 221 16.90 7.25 1.13
N HIS A 222 16.21 6.12 1.32
CA HIS A 222 15.51 5.80 2.55
C HIS A 222 15.98 4.44 3.07
N TYR A 223 16.56 4.42 4.26
CA TYR A 223 16.96 3.24 5.01
C TYR A 223 16.05 3.03 6.20
N HIS A 224 15.61 1.80 6.43
CA HIS A 224 14.87 1.36 7.61
C HIS A 224 15.45 0.05 8.15
N GLU A 225 15.66 -0.03 9.47
CA GLU A 225 16.16 -1.22 10.16
C GLU A 225 14.99 -2.04 10.71
N PHE A 226 15.20 -3.35 10.90
CA PHE A 226 14.20 -4.24 11.49
C PHE A 226 13.65 -3.75 12.83
N THR A 227 12.37 -4.03 13.08
CA THR A 227 11.81 -4.09 14.43
C THR A 227 11.48 -5.52 14.82
N PHE A 228 11.48 -5.80 16.11
CA PHE A 228 11.17 -7.13 16.64
C PHE A 228 10.18 -7.00 17.79
N THR A 229 9.07 -7.69 17.70
CA THR A 229 8.13 -7.85 18.81
C THR A 229 8.11 -9.28 19.35
N GLY A 230 9.07 -10.10 18.91
CA GLY A 230 9.13 -11.54 19.20
C GLY A 230 9.21 -11.88 20.68
N ILE A 231 8.47 -12.89 21.06
CA ILE A 231 8.57 -13.56 22.37
C ILE A 231 9.30 -14.91 22.23
N GLY A 232 9.50 -15.60 23.35
CA GLY A 232 10.03 -16.96 23.33
C GLY A 232 9.10 -17.91 22.57
N ASP A 233 9.70 -18.83 21.81
CA ASP A 233 8.98 -19.89 21.13
C ASP A 233 8.67 -21.02 22.13
N ASN A 234 7.41 -21.42 22.30
CA ASN A 234 6.99 -22.45 23.26
C ASN A 234 7.54 -23.85 22.92
N ARG A 235 8.03 -24.04 21.72
CA ARG A 235 8.75 -25.25 21.30
C ARG A 235 10.20 -25.30 21.82
N VAL A 236 10.68 -24.19 22.37
CA VAL A 236 12.05 -23.99 22.86
C VAL A 236 12.06 -23.54 24.32
N THR A 237 11.10 -22.71 24.72
CA THR A 237 11.01 -22.13 26.07
C THR A 237 9.68 -22.46 26.75
N ASP A 238 9.70 -22.53 28.12
CA ASP A 238 8.47 -22.52 28.89
C ASP A 238 7.87 -21.11 28.98
N SER A 239 6.69 -21.00 29.60
CA SER A 239 5.98 -19.72 29.81
C SER A 239 6.75 -18.69 30.65
N SER A 240 7.82 -19.10 31.33
CA SER A 240 8.71 -18.24 32.11
C SER A 240 9.98 -17.85 31.33
N GLY A 241 10.10 -18.28 30.06
CA GLY A 241 11.27 -18.03 29.21
C GLY A 241 12.46 -18.97 29.50
N ASN A 242 12.26 -20.03 30.31
CA ASN A 242 13.33 -21.00 30.56
C ASN A 242 13.39 -22.03 29.41
N LEU A 243 14.59 -22.52 29.14
CA LEU A 243 14.82 -23.57 28.14
C LEU A 243 14.08 -24.87 28.52
N LEU A 244 13.38 -25.45 27.56
CA LEU A 244 12.75 -26.76 27.73
C LEU A 244 13.81 -27.86 27.92
N PRO A 245 13.57 -28.87 28.81
CA PRO A 245 14.52 -29.93 29.05
C PRO A 245 14.85 -30.74 27.79
N GLY A 246 16.10 -31.11 27.64
CA GLY A 246 16.59 -31.98 26.55
C GLY A 246 16.90 -31.28 25.21
N LEU A 247 16.75 -29.99 25.16
CA LEU A 247 17.16 -29.22 23.98
C LEU A 247 18.65 -28.85 24.05
N PRO A 248 19.35 -28.83 22.91
CA PRO A 248 20.81 -28.64 22.88
C PRO A 248 21.27 -27.18 23.00
N TYR A 249 20.42 -26.27 23.41
CA TYR A 249 20.74 -24.85 23.47
C TYR A 249 21.66 -24.50 24.63
N PRO A 250 22.59 -23.55 24.44
CA PRO A 250 23.41 -23.06 25.53
C PRO A 250 22.57 -22.26 26.54
N ASN A 251 22.74 -22.52 27.83
CA ASN A 251 22.03 -21.85 28.94
C ASN A 251 22.41 -20.37 29.13
N SER A 252 22.98 -19.70 28.14
CA SER A 252 23.43 -18.32 28.28
C SER A 252 23.29 -17.53 26.98
N ASN A 253 22.90 -16.26 27.11
CA ASN A 253 22.87 -15.23 26.05
C ASN A 253 24.24 -14.90 25.46
N SER A 254 25.25 -15.76 25.61
CA SER A 254 26.61 -15.47 25.17
C SER A 254 26.81 -15.71 23.70
N GLY A 255 26.53 -14.70 22.86
CA GLY A 255 27.14 -14.52 21.55
C GLY A 255 26.76 -15.52 20.45
N SER A 256 25.68 -16.26 20.59
CA SER A 256 25.11 -17.07 19.52
C SER A 256 24.28 -16.21 18.60
N ALA A 257 24.07 -16.64 17.35
CA ALA A 257 23.21 -16.04 16.35
C ALA A 257 21.71 -16.05 16.74
N PHE A 258 21.39 -16.27 18.00
CA PHE A 258 20.07 -16.40 18.60
C PHE A 258 19.84 -15.34 19.65
N ASN A 259 18.75 -14.62 19.54
CA ASN A 259 18.18 -13.79 20.61
C ASN A 259 17.45 -14.66 21.65
N PHE A 260 18.08 -15.75 22.12
CA PHE A 260 17.45 -16.57 23.16
C PHE A 260 17.15 -15.72 24.43
N PRO A 261 15.95 -15.77 25.01
CA PRO A 261 14.82 -16.67 24.69
C PRO A 261 13.90 -16.22 23.54
N HIS A 262 14.13 -15.07 22.94
CA HIS A 262 13.30 -14.48 21.87
C HIS A 262 13.77 -14.97 20.50
N VAL A 263 13.68 -16.28 20.28
CA VAL A 263 14.21 -16.92 19.06
C VAL A 263 13.32 -16.69 17.83
N ASN A 264 12.06 -16.29 17.98
CA ASN A 264 11.16 -16.05 16.85
C ASN A 264 11.07 -14.55 16.58
N MET A 265 11.58 -14.12 15.43
CA MET A 265 11.72 -12.71 15.05
C MET A 265 10.64 -12.24 14.07
N LEU A 266 9.65 -13.07 13.81
CA LEU A 266 8.47 -12.72 13.02
C LEU A 266 7.69 -11.56 13.68
N ASN A 267 6.96 -10.78 12.89
CA ASN A 267 6.10 -9.66 13.28
C ASN A 267 6.84 -8.41 13.75
N GLY A 268 7.69 -7.90 12.89
CA GLY A 268 8.26 -6.55 12.98
C GLY A 268 8.22 -5.87 11.62
N ASP A 269 8.64 -4.61 11.58
CA ASP A 269 8.86 -3.93 10.31
C ASP A 269 10.02 -4.59 9.57
N PRO A 270 10.00 -4.66 8.23
CA PRO A 270 11.10 -5.16 7.43
C PRO A 270 12.30 -4.21 7.48
N GLN A 271 13.50 -4.73 7.24
CA GLN A 271 14.63 -3.91 6.88
C GLN A 271 14.59 -3.61 5.39
N PHE A 272 14.87 -2.37 4.99
CA PHE A 272 15.02 -2.05 3.58
C PHE A 272 15.98 -0.89 3.33
N ASN A 273 16.50 -0.86 2.08
CA ASN A 273 17.12 0.29 1.46
C ASN A 273 16.33 0.61 0.19
N LEU A 274 15.87 1.85 0.06
CA LEU A 274 15.12 2.34 -1.08
C LEU A 274 15.85 3.54 -1.69
N TYR A 275 16.04 3.53 -2.99
CA TYR A 275 16.60 4.62 -3.77
C TYR A 275 15.61 5.06 -4.82
N ASN A 276 15.25 6.34 -4.83
CA ASN A 276 14.32 6.93 -5.78
C ASN A 276 14.96 8.07 -6.56
N ALA A 277 14.63 8.14 -7.84
CA ALA A 277 14.89 9.29 -8.70
C ALA A 277 13.63 9.60 -9.50
N MET A 278 13.21 10.86 -9.55
CA MET A 278 12.05 11.29 -10.32
C MET A 278 12.32 12.64 -10.97
N PHE A 279 11.79 12.85 -12.17
CA PHE A 279 11.87 14.13 -12.85
C PHE A 279 10.51 14.55 -13.41
N ASN A 280 10.34 15.86 -13.62
CA ASN A 280 9.23 16.47 -14.36
C ASN A 280 9.77 17.56 -15.28
N SER A 281 9.27 17.65 -16.50
CA SER A 281 9.73 18.64 -17.48
C SER A 281 8.65 19.00 -18.49
N ALA A 282 8.67 20.25 -18.94
CA ALA A 282 7.91 20.67 -20.12
C ALA A 282 8.70 21.70 -20.92
N TYR A 283 8.41 21.76 -22.21
CA TYR A 283 9.02 22.73 -23.13
C TYR A 283 8.06 23.14 -24.22
N LYS A 284 7.79 24.45 -24.36
CA LYS A 284 6.97 25.02 -25.42
C LYS A 284 7.72 24.96 -26.73
N LEU A 285 7.27 24.12 -27.66
CA LEU A 285 7.81 24.02 -29.03
C LEU A 285 7.47 25.27 -29.82
N ASN A 286 6.25 25.77 -29.62
CA ASN A 286 5.76 27.05 -30.14
C ASN A 286 4.68 27.60 -29.18
N ASP A 287 3.93 28.63 -29.59
CA ASP A 287 2.91 29.27 -28.75
C ASP A 287 1.67 28.38 -28.53
N ASP A 288 1.45 27.39 -29.40
CA ASP A 288 0.26 26.52 -29.38
C ASP A 288 0.57 25.08 -28.93
N ILE A 289 1.84 24.64 -28.92
CA ILE A 289 2.24 23.26 -28.69
C ILE A 289 3.33 23.19 -27.63
N GLU A 290 3.10 22.37 -26.61
CA GLU A 290 4.05 22.05 -25.54
C GLU A 290 4.34 20.54 -25.53
N PHE A 291 5.61 20.19 -25.47
CA PHE A 291 6.08 18.85 -25.12
C PHE A 291 6.25 18.76 -23.60
N TYR A 292 5.80 17.69 -23.01
CA TYR A 292 6.05 17.41 -21.61
C TYR A 292 6.51 15.96 -21.39
N SER A 293 7.24 15.74 -20.30
CA SER A 293 7.70 14.40 -19.93
C SER A 293 8.00 14.36 -18.45
N PHE A 294 7.60 13.28 -17.80
CA PHE A 294 7.97 12.97 -16.42
C PHE A 294 8.24 11.48 -16.27
N GLY A 295 8.98 11.11 -15.24
CA GLY A 295 9.29 9.71 -14.99
C GLY A 295 9.99 9.49 -13.68
N SER A 296 9.97 8.25 -13.22
CA SER A 296 10.59 7.79 -11.99
C SER A 296 11.38 6.50 -12.22
N PHE A 297 12.37 6.30 -11.40
CA PHE A 297 13.12 5.06 -11.25
C PHE A 297 13.37 4.84 -9.77
N GLY A 298 13.06 3.65 -9.27
CA GLY A 298 13.31 3.26 -7.91
C GLY A 298 13.93 1.87 -7.84
N TYR A 299 14.76 1.66 -6.83
CA TYR A 299 15.33 0.36 -6.49
C TYR A 299 15.24 0.14 -5.00
N ARG A 300 14.65 -0.99 -4.58
CA ARG A 300 14.52 -1.40 -3.19
C ARG A 300 15.15 -2.77 -2.99
N THR A 301 15.95 -2.91 -1.93
CA THR A 301 16.31 -4.20 -1.37
C THR A 301 15.71 -4.30 0.01
N ALA A 302 14.91 -5.34 0.25
CA ALA A 302 14.20 -5.52 1.50
C ALA A 302 14.36 -6.94 2.05
N TRP A 303 14.26 -7.08 3.38
CA TRP A 303 14.31 -8.36 4.09
C TRP A 303 13.22 -8.40 5.16
N HIS A 304 12.58 -9.56 5.27
CA HIS A 304 11.60 -9.85 6.32
C HIS A 304 11.96 -11.15 7.02
N TYR A 305 11.78 -11.23 8.34
CA TYR A 305 11.98 -12.47 9.10
C TYR A 305 10.76 -13.37 8.99
N GLU A 306 11.06 -14.69 8.93
CA GLU A 306 10.09 -15.75 8.93
C GLU A 306 10.10 -16.54 10.23
N ASN A 307 9.14 -17.45 10.41
CA ASN A 307 9.03 -18.29 11.60
C ASN A 307 10.32 -19.06 11.89
N PHE A 308 10.69 -19.12 13.17
CA PHE A 308 11.83 -19.92 13.64
C PHE A 308 11.70 -21.40 13.29
N ARG A 309 12.78 -21.98 12.81
CA ARG A 309 12.93 -23.41 12.50
C ARG A 309 13.79 -24.11 13.55
N ARG A 310 13.19 -25.15 14.19
CA ARG A 310 13.93 -25.95 15.21
C ARG A 310 15.05 -26.74 14.57
N PRO A 311 16.10 -27.15 15.34
CA PRO A 311 17.22 -27.94 14.84
C PRO A 311 16.82 -29.20 14.07
N SER A 312 15.75 -29.90 14.53
CA SER A 312 15.27 -31.14 13.92
C SER A 312 14.60 -30.98 12.55
N VAL A 313 14.35 -29.75 12.10
CA VAL A 313 13.80 -29.50 10.75
C VAL A 313 14.81 -29.86 9.67
N VAL A 314 16.13 -29.68 9.93
CA VAL A 314 17.22 -30.02 9.00
C VAL A 314 18.11 -31.06 9.68
N GLU A 315 17.77 -32.32 9.51
CA GLU A 315 18.47 -33.48 10.08
C GLU A 315 18.72 -34.53 8.98
N ALA A 316 19.91 -35.11 8.96
CA ALA A 316 20.23 -36.17 8.01
C ALA A 316 21.28 -37.12 8.60
N THR A 317 21.53 -38.21 7.88
CA THR A 317 22.59 -39.15 8.26
C THR A 317 23.62 -39.24 7.13
N THR A 318 24.92 -39.41 7.50
CA THR A 318 25.97 -39.68 6.53
C THR A 318 25.81 -41.07 5.90
N SER A 319 26.48 -41.33 4.78
CA SER A 319 26.51 -42.68 4.15
C SER A 319 27.07 -43.78 5.10
N THR A 320 27.72 -43.39 6.18
CA THR A 320 28.25 -44.28 7.23
C THR A 320 27.30 -44.38 8.46
N GLY A 321 26.14 -43.74 8.44
CA GLY A 321 25.09 -43.79 9.47
C GLY A 321 25.27 -42.82 10.64
N ALA A 322 26.20 -41.85 10.53
CA ALA A 322 26.35 -40.82 11.57
C ALA A 322 25.31 -39.71 11.39
N ALA A 323 24.61 -39.34 12.47
CA ALA A 323 23.65 -38.21 12.45
C ALA A 323 24.39 -36.88 12.25
N VAL A 324 23.76 -36.01 11.44
CA VAL A 324 24.25 -34.64 11.13
C VAL A 324 23.10 -33.66 11.39
N LEU A 325 23.40 -32.64 12.20
CA LEU A 325 22.49 -31.57 12.58
C LEU A 325 23.21 -30.24 12.25
N PRO A 326 23.06 -29.70 11.03
CA PRO A 326 23.84 -28.55 10.58
C PRO A 326 23.47 -27.26 11.34
N PHE A 327 22.25 -27.17 11.84
CA PHE A 327 21.75 -26.04 12.62
C PHE A 327 21.44 -26.49 14.05
N PRO A 328 22.46 -26.67 14.92
CA PRO A 328 22.27 -27.27 16.24
C PRO A 328 21.40 -26.40 17.17
N TYR A 329 21.17 -25.13 16.82
CA TYR A 329 20.34 -24.20 17.57
C TYR A 329 19.09 -23.75 16.79
N GLY A 330 18.81 -24.33 15.61
CA GLY A 330 17.78 -23.89 14.68
C GLY A 330 18.20 -22.65 13.86
N PHE A 331 17.25 -21.98 13.23
CA PHE A 331 17.50 -20.78 12.43
C PHE A 331 16.18 -20.01 12.18
N ASP A 332 16.31 -18.73 11.88
CA ASP A 332 15.22 -17.87 11.40
C ASP A 332 15.45 -17.62 9.91
N PRO A 333 14.66 -18.22 9.01
CA PRO A 333 14.68 -17.87 7.61
C PRO A 333 14.31 -16.40 7.42
N ARG A 334 14.76 -15.82 6.32
CA ARG A 334 14.31 -14.49 5.88
C ARG A 334 13.97 -14.57 4.42
N GLU A 335 12.90 -13.90 4.06
CA GLU A 335 12.64 -13.56 2.67
C GLU A 335 13.39 -12.29 2.32
N LYS A 336 13.97 -12.25 1.13
CA LYS A 336 14.65 -11.09 0.57
C LYS A 336 14.07 -10.76 -0.78
N PHE A 337 13.79 -9.48 -1.01
CA PHE A 337 13.28 -8.97 -2.26
C PHE A 337 14.21 -7.90 -2.80
N ASP A 338 14.64 -8.07 -4.07
CA ASP A 338 15.30 -7.02 -4.84
C ASP A 338 14.28 -6.52 -5.86
N GLU A 339 13.86 -5.27 -5.74
CA GLU A 339 12.74 -4.69 -6.49
C GLU A 339 13.19 -3.48 -7.29
N THR A 340 12.78 -3.43 -8.55
CA THR A 340 12.99 -2.30 -9.47
C THR A 340 11.65 -1.79 -9.95
N ASP A 341 11.38 -0.51 -9.75
CA ASP A 341 10.18 0.18 -10.20
C ASP A 341 10.55 1.34 -11.13
N TYR A 342 9.85 1.47 -12.25
CA TYR A 342 10.11 2.55 -13.20
C TYR A 342 8.86 2.98 -13.93
N SER A 343 8.79 4.27 -14.29
CA SER A 343 7.72 4.81 -15.12
C SER A 343 8.25 5.98 -15.94
N PHE A 344 7.77 6.08 -17.17
CA PHE A 344 8.10 7.17 -18.07
C PHE A 344 6.86 7.58 -18.84
N THR A 345 6.52 8.87 -18.79
CA THR A 345 5.46 9.50 -19.57
C THR A 345 6.05 10.55 -20.48
N ALA A 346 5.60 10.57 -21.72
CA ALA A 346 5.88 11.66 -22.67
C ALA A 346 4.61 12.03 -23.42
N GLY A 347 4.42 13.33 -23.66
CA GLY A 347 3.23 13.81 -24.35
C GLY A 347 3.44 15.13 -25.08
N LEU A 348 2.48 15.41 -25.93
CA LEU A 348 2.32 16.70 -26.61
C LEU A 348 0.92 17.21 -26.26
N ARG A 349 0.84 18.44 -25.81
CA ARG A 349 -0.45 19.09 -25.57
C ARG A 349 -0.48 20.46 -26.23
N GLY A 350 -1.66 20.92 -26.55
CA GLY A 350 -1.77 22.20 -27.21
C GLY A 350 -3.21 22.64 -27.49
N VAL A 351 -3.33 23.70 -28.29
CA VAL A 351 -4.62 24.25 -28.69
C VAL A 351 -4.72 24.29 -30.22
N ALA A 352 -5.78 23.71 -30.78
CA ALA A 352 -6.07 23.74 -32.22
C ALA A 352 -7.56 24.02 -32.47
N ALA A 353 -7.87 25.06 -33.23
CA ALA A 353 -9.25 25.49 -33.51
C ALA A 353 -10.11 25.73 -32.24
N GLY A 354 -9.48 26.13 -31.14
CA GLY A 354 -10.09 26.35 -29.83
C GLY A 354 -10.39 25.07 -29.05
N TRP A 355 -9.90 23.93 -29.51
CA TRP A 355 -9.86 22.68 -28.73
C TRP A 355 -8.51 22.54 -28.04
N HIS A 356 -8.51 22.30 -26.74
CA HIS A 356 -7.36 21.76 -26.04
C HIS A 356 -7.25 20.28 -26.39
N TRP A 357 -6.04 19.82 -26.67
CA TRP A 357 -5.75 18.42 -26.97
C TRP A 357 -4.51 17.96 -26.21
N ASP A 358 -4.49 16.70 -25.83
CA ASP A 358 -3.36 16.03 -25.19
C ASP A 358 -3.19 14.65 -25.83
N LEU A 359 -1.99 14.36 -26.35
CA LEU A 359 -1.56 13.05 -26.80
C LEU A 359 -0.40 12.61 -25.94
N SER A 360 -0.56 11.53 -25.21
CA SER A 360 0.48 11.03 -24.32
C SER A 360 0.66 9.52 -24.40
N THR A 361 1.84 9.07 -24.00
CA THR A 361 2.12 7.65 -23.77
C THR A 361 2.88 7.49 -22.47
N THR A 362 2.46 6.49 -21.67
CA THR A 362 3.09 6.10 -20.40
C THR A 362 3.50 4.65 -20.49
N TYR A 363 4.72 4.34 -20.12
CA TYR A 363 5.19 2.98 -19.94
C TYR A 363 5.83 2.85 -18.56
N GLY A 364 5.36 1.91 -17.77
CA GLY A 364 5.90 1.64 -16.45
C GLY A 364 5.91 0.17 -16.12
N GLY A 365 6.65 -0.20 -15.10
CA GLY A 365 6.70 -1.57 -14.64
C GLY A 365 7.41 -1.73 -13.30
N ASN A 366 7.12 -2.84 -12.69
CA ASN A 366 7.67 -3.28 -11.42
C ASN A 366 8.19 -4.70 -11.59
N HIS A 367 9.43 -4.93 -11.19
CA HIS A 367 10.13 -6.21 -11.22
C HIS A 367 10.62 -6.56 -9.83
N VAL A 368 10.35 -7.78 -9.37
CA VAL A 368 10.75 -8.30 -8.06
C VAL A 368 11.48 -9.62 -8.23
N ASP A 369 12.73 -9.69 -7.76
CA ASP A 369 13.45 -10.95 -7.55
C ASP A 369 13.27 -11.39 -6.09
N ALA A 370 12.76 -12.61 -5.88
CA ALA A 370 12.50 -13.19 -4.57
C ALA A 370 13.57 -14.21 -4.18
N TYR A 371 13.98 -14.16 -2.92
CA TYR A 371 14.98 -15.07 -2.36
C TYR A 371 14.58 -15.51 -0.95
N THR A 372 14.82 -16.77 -0.64
CA THR A 372 14.85 -17.27 0.73
C THR A 372 16.31 -17.34 1.21
N VAL A 373 16.65 -16.62 2.27
CA VAL A 373 18.02 -16.52 2.82
C VAL A 373 18.07 -16.94 4.27
N ASN A 374 19.27 -17.37 4.73
CA ASN A 374 19.46 -17.96 6.06
C ASN A 374 18.50 -19.15 6.30
N SER A 375 18.30 -19.99 5.30
CA SER A 375 17.37 -21.10 5.28
C SER A 375 18.10 -22.42 4.98
N ALA A 376 17.35 -23.45 4.63
CA ALA A 376 17.85 -24.72 4.10
C ALA A 376 16.74 -25.46 3.36
N ASN A 377 17.13 -26.33 2.39
CA ASN A 377 16.25 -27.32 1.82
C ASN A 377 16.52 -28.67 2.53
N PRO A 378 15.65 -29.12 3.45
CA PRO A 378 15.90 -30.33 4.24
C PRO A 378 15.96 -31.59 3.40
N GLY A 379 15.12 -31.71 2.35
CA GLY A 379 15.05 -32.87 1.47
C GLY A 379 16.31 -33.01 0.63
N LEU A 380 16.74 -31.91 -0.01
CA LEU A 380 17.98 -31.89 -0.79
C LEU A 380 19.20 -32.15 0.12
N PHE A 381 19.25 -31.54 1.31
CA PHE A 381 20.32 -31.80 2.27
C PHE A 381 20.37 -33.28 2.67
N SER A 382 19.23 -33.90 2.96
CA SER A 382 19.15 -35.31 3.32
C SER A 382 19.70 -36.23 2.22
N VAL A 383 19.36 -35.98 0.96
CA VAL A 383 19.85 -36.72 -0.20
C VAL A 383 21.38 -36.57 -0.34
N LEU A 384 21.88 -35.34 -0.35
CA LEU A 384 23.30 -35.04 -0.52
C LEU A 384 24.14 -35.57 0.66
N GLN A 385 23.66 -35.42 1.89
CA GLN A 385 24.33 -35.93 3.09
C GLN A 385 24.39 -37.45 3.12
N GLY A 386 23.32 -38.13 2.67
CA GLY A 386 23.29 -39.59 2.52
C GLY A 386 24.33 -40.16 1.57
N LEU A 387 24.79 -39.36 0.60
CA LEU A 387 25.90 -39.75 -0.31
C LEU A 387 27.30 -39.47 0.27
N SER A 388 27.41 -38.64 1.30
CA SER A 388 28.72 -38.24 1.89
C SER A 388 29.05 -39.05 3.14
N PRO A 389 30.30 -39.52 3.29
CA PRO A 389 30.76 -40.20 4.52
C PRO A 389 31.01 -39.22 5.67
N THR A 390 31.10 -37.92 5.40
CA THR A 390 31.37 -36.86 6.37
C THR A 390 30.28 -35.82 6.33
N PRO A 391 30.07 -35.03 7.41
CA PRO A 391 29.14 -33.91 7.41
C PRO A 391 29.46 -32.93 6.28
N ILE A 392 28.40 -32.47 5.57
CA ILE A 392 28.43 -31.40 4.57
C ILE A 392 27.68 -30.16 5.08
N THR A 393 27.96 -29.01 4.50
CA THR A 393 27.23 -27.78 4.79
C THR A 393 26.06 -27.64 3.80
N PRO A 394 24.81 -27.44 4.26
CA PRO A 394 23.70 -27.19 3.36
C PRO A 394 23.83 -25.84 2.66
N GLN A 395 23.17 -25.69 1.52
CA GLN A 395 22.90 -24.38 0.93
C GLN A 395 21.94 -23.64 1.85
N THR A 396 22.15 -22.30 1.99
CA THR A 396 21.38 -21.46 2.92
C THR A 396 20.68 -20.27 2.27
N ASN A 397 20.98 -20.02 1.00
CA ASN A 397 20.35 -18.95 0.22
C ASN A 397 19.88 -19.54 -1.10
N PHE A 398 18.64 -19.21 -1.47
CA PHE A 398 17.96 -19.75 -2.64
C PHE A 398 17.37 -18.58 -3.42
N TYR A 399 17.48 -18.65 -4.75
CA TYR A 399 16.70 -17.80 -5.65
C TYR A 399 15.36 -18.46 -5.91
N ASP A 400 14.28 -17.84 -5.49
CA ASP A 400 12.93 -18.43 -5.52
C ASP A 400 12.17 -18.10 -6.78
N GLY A 401 12.64 -17.13 -7.57
CA GLY A 401 12.04 -16.71 -8.82
C GLY A 401 11.77 -15.21 -8.87
N SER A 402 11.02 -14.77 -9.86
CA SER A 402 10.72 -13.35 -10.06
C SER A 402 9.26 -13.10 -10.42
N PHE A 403 8.84 -11.85 -10.20
CA PHE A 403 7.57 -11.30 -10.68
C PHE A 403 7.87 -10.08 -11.54
N ASP A 404 7.11 -9.94 -12.63
CA ASP A 404 7.14 -8.75 -13.49
C ASP A 404 5.71 -8.29 -13.73
N ALA A 405 5.45 -7.00 -13.55
CA ALA A 405 4.23 -6.35 -14.03
C ALA A 405 4.60 -5.12 -14.86
N THR A 406 4.01 -4.97 -16.05
CA THR A 406 4.19 -3.76 -16.84
C THR A 406 2.84 -3.25 -17.34
N GLU A 407 2.74 -1.94 -17.48
CA GLU A 407 1.59 -1.25 -18.05
C GLU A 407 2.07 -0.26 -19.12
N TRP A 408 1.45 -0.32 -20.30
CA TRP A 408 1.64 0.64 -21.37
C TRP A 408 0.30 1.26 -21.71
N THR A 409 0.16 2.58 -21.48
CA THR A 409 -1.02 3.37 -21.82
C THR A 409 -0.69 4.38 -22.91
N THR A 410 -1.62 4.63 -23.81
CA THR A 410 -1.57 5.75 -24.76
C THR A 410 -2.93 6.42 -24.81
N ASP A 411 -2.97 7.71 -24.51
CA ASP A 411 -4.18 8.53 -24.39
C ASP A 411 -4.20 9.61 -25.47
N LEU A 412 -5.41 9.89 -25.97
CA LEU A 412 -5.70 11.04 -26.81
C LEU A 412 -6.96 11.71 -26.31
N ASP A 413 -6.83 12.90 -25.75
CA ASP A 413 -7.89 13.68 -25.12
C ASP A 413 -8.14 14.99 -25.85
N PHE A 414 -9.39 15.40 -25.89
CA PHE A 414 -9.87 16.69 -26.41
C PHE A 414 -10.83 17.33 -25.45
N GLU A 415 -10.72 18.67 -25.28
CA GLU A 415 -11.60 19.47 -24.42
C GLU A 415 -11.90 20.82 -25.04
N LYS A 416 -13.12 21.30 -24.91
CA LYS A 416 -13.50 22.67 -25.33
C LYS A 416 -14.63 23.23 -24.52
N LEU A 417 -14.37 24.40 -23.93
CA LEU A 417 -15.39 25.23 -23.28
C LEU A 417 -16.08 26.12 -24.31
N PHE A 418 -17.40 25.99 -24.39
CA PHE A 418 -18.31 26.85 -25.15
C PHE A 418 -18.99 27.82 -24.21
N THR A 419 -18.85 29.12 -24.46
CA THR A 419 -19.50 30.19 -23.72
C THR A 419 -20.53 30.84 -24.62
N PHE A 420 -21.79 30.94 -24.16
CA PHE A 420 -22.89 31.55 -24.90
C PHE A 420 -23.18 32.96 -24.38
N ASP A 421 -23.55 33.87 -25.29
CA ASP A 421 -23.85 35.28 -24.94
C ASP A 421 -24.91 35.44 -23.87
N SER A 422 -25.81 34.46 -23.73
CA SER A 422 -26.88 34.42 -22.72
C SER A 422 -26.39 34.00 -21.32
N GLY A 423 -25.14 33.64 -21.16
CA GLY A 423 -24.48 33.27 -19.89
C GLY A 423 -24.24 31.78 -19.60
N PRO A 424 -24.96 30.81 -20.19
CA PRO A 424 -24.64 29.36 -20.02
C PRO A 424 -23.25 29.01 -20.58
N THR A 425 -22.61 28.02 -19.94
CA THR A 425 -21.40 27.41 -20.48
C THR A 425 -21.62 25.91 -20.67
N VAL A 426 -21.00 25.36 -21.69
CA VAL A 426 -20.94 23.93 -21.96
C VAL A 426 -19.51 23.54 -22.19
N ASP A 427 -19.00 22.64 -21.37
CA ASP A 427 -17.68 22.05 -21.55
C ASP A 427 -17.85 20.64 -22.09
N ILE A 428 -17.13 20.32 -23.16
CA ILE A 428 -17.18 19.00 -23.79
C ILE A 428 -15.78 18.44 -23.82
N ALA A 429 -15.56 17.30 -23.12
CA ALA A 429 -14.35 16.51 -23.20
C ALA A 429 -14.66 15.13 -23.79
N PHE A 430 -13.77 14.61 -24.60
CA PHE A 430 -13.82 13.24 -25.11
C PHE A 430 -12.42 12.74 -25.45
N GLY A 431 -12.26 11.44 -25.43
CA GLY A 431 -10.97 10.84 -25.72
C GLY A 431 -11.03 9.33 -25.90
N GLY A 432 -9.86 8.77 -26.13
CA GLY A 432 -9.65 7.34 -26.25
C GLY A 432 -8.33 6.93 -25.62
N GLU A 433 -8.30 5.71 -25.11
CA GLU A 433 -7.14 5.11 -24.45
C GLU A 433 -6.89 3.72 -25.05
N PHE A 434 -5.62 3.41 -25.27
CA PHE A 434 -5.12 2.05 -25.42
C PHE A 434 -4.27 1.73 -24.21
N ARG A 435 -4.50 0.55 -23.60
CA ARG A 435 -3.69 0.02 -22.51
C ARG A 435 -3.34 -1.44 -22.75
N ARG A 436 -2.09 -1.78 -22.43
CA ARG A 436 -1.62 -3.17 -22.35
C ARG A 436 -1.01 -3.42 -21.00
N ASP A 437 -1.58 -4.38 -20.28
CA ASP A 437 -1.07 -4.90 -19.01
C ASP A 437 -0.35 -6.21 -19.28
N THR A 438 0.77 -6.45 -18.56
CA THR A 438 1.46 -7.74 -18.57
C THR A 438 1.76 -8.18 -17.16
N PHE A 439 1.79 -9.49 -16.94
CA PHE A 439 2.25 -10.10 -15.70
C PHE A 439 3.05 -11.35 -16.02
N ALA A 440 4.19 -11.55 -15.35
CA ALA A 440 4.99 -12.74 -15.53
C ALA A 440 5.53 -13.27 -14.21
N ILE A 441 5.68 -14.60 -14.15
CA ILE A 441 6.36 -15.32 -13.08
C ILE A 441 7.57 -16.02 -13.66
N GLY A 442 8.76 -15.75 -13.13
CA GLY A 442 10.01 -16.42 -13.46
C GLY A 442 10.30 -17.55 -12.48
N ALA A 443 10.78 -18.68 -12.97
CA ALA A 443 11.13 -19.83 -12.13
C ALA A 443 12.34 -19.56 -11.25
N GLY A 444 12.35 -20.18 -10.06
CA GLY A 444 13.50 -20.21 -9.15
C GLY A 444 14.61 -21.16 -9.62
N GLU A 445 15.67 -21.21 -8.83
CA GLU A 445 16.74 -22.21 -9.04
C GLU A 445 16.29 -23.60 -8.59
N PRO A 446 16.78 -24.71 -9.19
CA PRO A 446 16.33 -26.06 -8.84
C PRO A 446 16.41 -26.40 -7.35
N SER A 447 17.41 -25.89 -6.63
CA SER A 447 17.57 -26.13 -5.19
C SER A 447 16.50 -25.43 -4.36
N SER A 448 15.79 -24.40 -4.89
CA SER A 448 14.73 -23.70 -4.18
C SER A 448 13.39 -24.46 -4.19
N TYR A 449 13.17 -25.34 -5.18
CA TYR A 449 11.89 -26.06 -5.33
C TYR A 449 12.02 -27.60 -5.37
N GLU A 450 13.19 -28.16 -5.72
CA GLU A 450 13.35 -29.62 -5.71
C GLU A 450 13.38 -30.18 -4.27
N TYR A 451 12.91 -31.40 -4.06
CA TYR A 451 12.86 -32.10 -2.77
C TYR A 451 12.07 -31.39 -1.66
N GLY A 452 11.07 -30.56 -2.02
CA GLY A 452 10.22 -29.84 -1.07
C GLY A 452 10.76 -28.46 -0.68
N GLY A 453 11.71 -27.95 -1.43
CA GLY A 453 12.15 -26.56 -1.40
C GLY A 453 12.84 -26.06 -0.15
N GLY A 454 13.10 -24.76 -0.13
CA GLY A 454 13.61 -24.01 1.01
C GLY A 454 12.59 -23.93 2.16
N GLN A 455 13.09 -23.73 3.37
CA GLN A 455 12.21 -23.48 4.52
C GLN A 455 11.83 -21.99 4.55
N SER A 456 10.59 -21.68 4.61
CA SER A 456 9.81 -20.48 4.46
C SER A 456 9.04 -20.48 3.14
N PHE A 457 9.70 -20.30 2.02
CA PHE A 457 9.07 -20.26 0.72
C PHE A 457 9.67 -21.32 -0.20
N GLU A 458 8.83 -22.10 -0.89
CA GLU A 458 9.22 -22.99 -1.98
C GLU A 458 9.33 -22.15 -3.27
N GLY A 459 10.50 -22.16 -3.91
CA GLY A 459 10.70 -21.39 -5.14
C GLY A 459 9.81 -21.89 -6.29
N TYR A 460 9.50 -21.00 -7.23
CA TYR A 460 8.64 -21.28 -8.36
C TYR A 460 9.24 -22.32 -9.28
N LEU A 461 8.43 -23.34 -9.61
CA LEU A 461 8.80 -24.34 -10.59
C LEU A 461 8.72 -23.76 -12.02
N PRO A 462 9.50 -24.28 -12.98
CA PRO A 462 9.38 -23.88 -14.39
C PRO A 462 7.98 -24.05 -14.99
N ALA A 463 7.18 -24.97 -14.45
CA ALA A 463 5.80 -25.21 -14.89
C ALA A 463 4.79 -24.15 -14.37
N GLU A 464 5.14 -23.41 -13.33
CA GLU A 464 4.37 -22.35 -12.70
C GLU A 464 4.72 -20.98 -13.30
N GLY A 465 5.90 -20.90 -13.93
CA GLY A 465 6.31 -19.71 -14.66
C GLY A 465 5.47 -19.49 -15.92
N GLY A 466 5.29 -18.22 -16.27
CA GLY A 466 4.55 -17.84 -17.46
C GLY A 466 4.60 -16.35 -17.71
N ASN A 467 4.03 -15.93 -18.84
CA ASN A 467 3.88 -14.52 -19.19
C ASN A 467 2.50 -14.32 -19.79
N TRP A 468 1.71 -13.45 -19.17
CA TRP A 468 0.33 -13.16 -19.55
C TRP A 468 0.20 -11.69 -19.89
N ASN A 469 -0.75 -11.38 -20.77
CA ASN A 469 -1.02 -10.00 -21.15
C ASN A 469 -2.50 -9.78 -21.47
N ARG A 470 -2.93 -8.53 -21.35
CA ARG A 470 -4.28 -8.06 -21.62
C ARG A 470 -4.20 -6.76 -22.37
N ASP A 471 -4.98 -6.63 -23.44
CA ASP A 471 -5.19 -5.38 -24.15
C ASP A 471 -6.54 -4.77 -23.78
N ASN A 472 -6.57 -3.47 -23.59
CA ASN A 472 -7.77 -2.67 -23.36
C ASN A 472 -7.84 -1.53 -24.40
N TYR A 473 -9.02 -1.31 -24.95
CA TYR A 473 -9.35 -0.17 -25.81
C TYR A 473 -10.56 0.53 -25.23
N SER A 474 -10.46 1.82 -24.99
CA SER A 474 -11.54 2.58 -24.40
C SER A 474 -11.82 3.89 -25.10
N ALA A 475 -13.06 4.38 -24.96
CA ALA A 475 -13.47 5.70 -25.38
C ALA A 475 -14.44 6.28 -24.34
N TYR A 476 -14.34 7.60 -24.12
CA TYR A 476 -15.19 8.30 -23.19
C TYR A 476 -15.71 9.62 -23.78
N VAL A 477 -16.80 10.11 -23.20
CA VAL A 477 -17.33 11.45 -23.37
C VAL A 477 -17.78 12.01 -22.02
N ASP A 478 -17.48 13.27 -21.78
CA ASP A 478 -17.83 14.01 -20.57
C ASP A 478 -18.40 15.37 -21.00
N VAL A 479 -19.56 15.73 -20.48
CA VAL A 479 -20.24 16.99 -20.82
C VAL A 479 -20.67 17.70 -19.54
N ALA A 480 -19.99 18.76 -19.19
CA ALA A 480 -20.33 19.64 -18.09
C ALA A 480 -21.08 20.87 -18.57
N VAL A 481 -22.19 21.20 -17.91
CA VAL A 481 -23.09 22.31 -18.29
C VAL A 481 -23.36 23.20 -17.10
N ASN A 482 -23.15 24.49 -17.23
CA ASN A 482 -23.63 25.52 -16.31
C ASN A 482 -24.79 26.27 -16.96
N PRO A 483 -26.05 25.78 -16.85
CA PRO A 483 -27.18 26.40 -17.50
C PRO A 483 -27.56 27.77 -16.89
N ILE A 484 -27.25 27.94 -15.63
CA ILE A 484 -27.28 29.19 -14.87
C ILE A 484 -26.06 29.27 -13.94
N LYS A 485 -25.71 30.47 -13.51
CA LYS A 485 -24.51 30.74 -12.71
C LYS A 485 -24.35 29.81 -11.49
N ASN A 486 -25.46 29.41 -10.87
CA ASN A 486 -25.43 28.67 -9.60
C ASN A 486 -25.72 27.17 -9.75
N LEU A 487 -25.84 26.65 -10.97
CA LEU A 487 -26.12 25.23 -11.22
C LEU A 487 -25.05 24.66 -12.14
N HIS A 488 -24.36 23.65 -11.66
CA HIS A 488 -23.43 22.84 -12.40
C HIS A 488 -23.99 21.42 -12.55
N LEU A 489 -24.00 20.91 -13.78
CA LEU A 489 -24.42 19.54 -14.11
C LEU A 489 -23.33 18.91 -14.98
N ASP A 490 -23.01 17.65 -14.70
CA ASP A 490 -21.98 16.90 -15.41
C ASP A 490 -22.48 15.49 -15.72
N VAL A 491 -22.26 15.03 -16.96
CA VAL A 491 -22.63 13.70 -17.44
C VAL A 491 -21.43 13.08 -18.16
N ALA A 492 -20.92 11.97 -17.64
CA ALA A 492 -19.87 11.22 -18.27
C ALA A 492 -20.31 9.78 -18.62
N GLY A 493 -19.74 9.27 -19.70
CA GLY A 493 -19.90 7.88 -20.11
C GLY A 493 -18.63 7.34 -20.72
N ARG A 494 -18.31 6.08 -20.41
CA ARG A 494 -17.12 5.38 -20.91
C ARG A 494 -17.45 3.96 -21.32
N TYR A 495 -16.87 3.53 -22.43
CA TYR A 495 -16.91 2.16 -22.94
C TYR A 495 -15.47 1.62 -22.99
N GLU A 496 -15.28 0.39 -22.52
CA GLU A 496 -14.01 -0.32 -22.56
C GLU A 496 -14.19 -1.73 -23.14
N HIS A 497 -13.21 -2.18 -23.91
CA HIS A 497 -13.10 -3.53 -24.44
C HIS A 497 -11.78 -4.16 -24.02
N TYR A 498 -11.88 -5.26 -23.31
CA TYR A 498 -10.75 -6.08 -22.84
C TYR A 498 -10.63 -7.36 -23.66
N SER A 499 -9.39 -7.77 -23.96
CA SER A 499 -9.10 -8.94 -24.82
C SER A 499 -9.49 -10.28 -24.20
N ASP A 500 -9.65 -10.34 -22.86
CA ASP A 500 -9.92 -11.57 -22.10
C ASP A 500 -11.38 -11.72 -21.65
N PHE A 501 -11.95 -10.73 -20.96
CA PHE A 501 -13.31 -10.84 -20.40
C PHE A 501 -14.37 -10.01 -21.14
N GLY A 502 -14.01 -9.27 -22.20
CA GLY A 502 -14.94 -8.55 -23.07
C GLY A 502 -15.21 -7.12 -22.64
N ASN A 503 -16.48 -6.69 -22.56
CA ASN A 503 -16.83 -5.27 -22.53
C ASN A 503 -17.30 -4.81 -21.16
N ALA A 504 -16.94 -3.55 -20.81
CA ALA A 504 -17.51 -2.81 -19.70
C ALA A 504 -18.05 -1.47 -20.20
N THR A 505 -19.16 -1.00 -19.60
CA THR A 505 -19.73 0.32 -19.87
C THR A 505 -20.12 0.93 -18.54
N VAL A 506 -19.68 2.15 -18.30
CA VAL A 506 -19.93 2.89 -17.06
C VAL A 506 -20.42 4.31 -17.36
N GLY A 507 -21.19 4.87 -16.44
CA GLY A 507 -21.69 6.23 -16.55
C GLY A 507 -21.68 6.96 -15.21
N LYS A 508 -21.70 8.28 -15.28
CA LYS A 508 -21.72 9.17 -14.11
C LYS A 508 -22.63 10.36 -14.38
N PHE A 509 -23.38 10.75 -13.39
CA PHE A 509 -24.12 12.01 -13.36
C PHE A 509 -23.80 12.72 -12.05
N THR A 510 -23.33 13.95 -12.14
CA THR A 510 -23.00 14.81 -10.99
C THR A 510 -23.77 16.13 -11.10
N GLY A 511 -24.27 16.63 -9.99
CA GLY A 511 -24.91 17.95 -9.92
C GLY A 511 -24.47 18.72 -8.69
N ARG A 512 -24.30 20.04 -8.85
CA ARG A 512 -24.06 20.99 -7.75
C ARG A 512 -24.94 22.20 -7.92
N TYR A 513 -25.54 22.67 -6.81
CA TYR A 513 -26.30 23.90 -6.76
C TYR A 513 -25.85 24.80 -5.62
N ASP A 514 -25.38 25.99 -5.97
CA ASP A 514 -24.94 27.03 -5.02
C ASP A 514 -26.13 27.93 -4.68
N PHE A 515 -26.68 27.80 -3.46
CA PHE A 515 -27.76 28.67 -2.99
C PHE A 515 -27.27 30.10 -2.79
N ASN A 516 -26.04 30.22 -2.34
CA ASN A 516 -25.31 31.49 -2.15
C ASN A 516 -23.82 31.16 -1.92
N ASP A 517 -23.01 32.19 -1.72
CA ASP A 517 -21.55 32.05 -1.47
C ASP A 517 -21.21 31.29 -0.17
N MET A 518 -22.20 31.02 0.70
CA MET A 518 -22.01 30.34 1.98
C MET A 518 -22.45 28.85 1.97
N PHE A 519 -23.32 28.46 1.03
CA PHE A 519 -23.96 27.15 1.07
C PHE A 519 -24.21 26.59 -0.32
N ALA A 520 -23.70 25.39 -0.56
CA ALA A 520 -23.96 24.59 -1.75
C ALA A 520 -24.35 23.15 -1.38
N ILE A 521 -25.12 22.51 -2.27
CA ILE A 521 -25.40 21.08 -2.25
C ILE A 521 -24.81 20.44 -3.51
N ARG A 522 -24.30 19.24 -3.36
CA ARG A 522 -23.79 18.42 -4.48
C ARG A 522 -24.24 16.97 -4.36
N GLY A 523 -24.20 16.22 -5.46
CA GLY A 523 -24.51 14.81 -5.43
C GLY A 523 -24.13 14.11 -6.72
N THR A 524 -23.79 12.84 -6.62
CA THR A 524 -23.38 11.98 -7.74
C THR A 524 -24.09 10.65 -7.70
N VAL A 525 -24.41 10.15 -8.89
CA VAL A 525 -24.77 8.75 -9.14
C VAL A 525 -23.84 8.23 -10.21
N SER A 526 -23.11 7.15 -9.96
CA SER A 526 -22.21 6.57 -10.94
C SER A 526 -22.16 5.05 -10.86
N THR A 527 -21.75 4.43 -11.96
CA THR A 527 -21.39 3.02 -12.01
C THR A 527 -19.87 2.92 -12.18
N GLY A 528 -19.29 1.88 -11.63
CA GLY A 528 -17.88 1.60 -11.75
C GLY A 528 -17.60 0.13 -12.02
N PHE A 529 -16.38 -0.21 -12.34
CA PHE A 529 -15.93 -1.59 -12.42
C PHE A 529 -14.43 -1.68 -12.16
N ARG A 530 -13.99 -2.89 -11.80
CA ARG A 530 -12.59 -3.27 -11.70
C ARG A 530 -12.36 -4.56 -12.48
N ALA A 531 -11.39 -4.56 -13.37
CA ALA A 531 -10.88 -5.79 -13.97
C ALA A 531 -10.16 -6.64 -12.90
N PRO A 532 -10.27 -7.99 -12.91
CA PRO A 532 -9.34 -8.80 -12.15
C PRO A 532 -7.91 -8.43 -12.54
N THR A 533 -7.00 -8.29 -11.61
CA THR A 533 -5.59 -8.10 -11.97
C THR A 533 -5.04 -9.39 -12.59
N LEU A 534 -4.05 -9.28 -13.50
CA LEU A 534 -3.41 -10.48 -14.03
C LEU A 534 -2.70 -11.28 -12.92
N ALA A 535 -2.27 -10.62 -11.85
CA ALA A 535 -1.73 -11.28 -10.68
C ALA A 535 -2.81 -12.13 -9.97
N GLU A 536 -4.03 -11.60 -9.71
CA GLU A 536 -5.13 -12.37 -9.12
C GLU A 536 -5.53 -13.58 -10.00
N GLU A 537 -5.39 -13.50 -11.32
CA GLU A 537 -5.74 -14.56 -12.25
C GLU A 537 -4.67 -15.66 -12.40
N HIS A 538 -3.40 -15.31 -12.21
CA HIS A 538 -2.29 -16.19 -12.59
C HIS A 538 -1.28 -16.45 -11.48
N TYR A 539 -1.38 -15.76 -10.33
CA TYR A 539 -0.46 -16.00 -9.22
C TYR A 539 -0.59 -17.42 -8.69
N PHE A 540 0.54 -18.08 -8.56
CA PHE A 540 0.73 -19.35 -7.89
C PHE A 540 1.73 -19.15 -6.75
N GLY A 541 1.62 -19.90 -5.67
CA GLY A 541 2.59 -19.92 -4.59
C GLY A 541 2.26 -20.98 -3.56
N VAL A 542 3.27 -21.47 -2.85
CA VAL A 542 3.10 -22.44 -1.77
C VAL A 542 3.68 -21.87 -0.49
N ASN A 543 2.82 -21.61 0.48
CA ASN A 543 3.23 -21.20 1.82
C ASN A 543 3.47 -22.45 2.68
N VAL A 544 4.67 -22.59 3.23
CA VAL A 544 5.10 -23.73 4.05
C VAL A 544 5.39 -23.27 5.48
N ALA A 545 4.49 -23.62 6.39
CA ALA A 545 4.68 -23.45 7.82
C ALA A 545 5.18 -24.75 8.49
N PRO A 546 5.57 -24.74 9.76
CA PRO A 546 6.17 -25.91 10.43
C PRO A 546 5.33 -27.20 10.44
N SER A 547 4.00 -27.10 10.29
CA SER A 547 3.09 -28.25 10.28
C SER A 547 2.03 -28.20 9.18
N SER A 548 2.05 -27.18 8.32
CA SER A 548 1.06 -26.97 7.27
C SER A 548 1.68 -26.55 5.94
N ALA A 549 0.97 -26.81 4.84
CA ALA A 549 1.28 -26.33 3.51
C ALA A 549 0.00 -25.91 2.81
N PHE A 550 -0.06 -24.69 2.30
CA PHE A 550 -1.19 -24.17 1.54
C PHE A 550 -0.73 -23.66 0.19
N GLY A 551 -1.43 -24.11 -0.87
CA GLY A 551 -1.18 -23.67 -2.23
C GLY A 551 -2.16 -22.59 -2.64
N GLN A 552 -1.67 -21.41 -3.03
CA GLN A 552 -2.47 -20.43 -3.75
C GLN A 552 -2.59 -20.88 -5.21
N LEU A 553 -3.79 -21.25 -5.63
CA LEU A 553 -4.03 -21.75 -7.00
C LEU A 553 -4.53 -20.62 -7.91
N PRO A 554 -3.99 -20.49 -9.16
CA PRO A 554 -4.55 -19.58 -10.14
C PRO A 554 -6.00 -19.99 -10.51
N PRO A 555 -6.98 -19.07 -10.48
CA PRO A 555 -8.38 -19.36 -10.81
C PRO A 555 -8.58 -19.97 -12.21
N ASN A 556 -7.71 -19.65 -13.16
CA ASN A 556 -7.75 -20.12 -14.54
C ASN A 556 -7.06 -21.48 -14.73
N SER A 557 -6.56 -22.12 -13.66
CA SER A 557 -5.80 -23.38 -13.74
C SER A 557 -6.71 -24.62 -13.81
N ALA A 558 -6.15 -25.71 -14.35
CA ALA A 558 -6.81 -27.02 -14.32
C ALA A 558 -7.03 -27.52 -12.87
N ALA A 559 -6.13 -27.18 -11.95
CA ALA A 559 -6.24 -27.48 -10.52
C ALA A 559 -7.45 -26.80 -9.88
N ALA A 560 -7.66 -25.51 -10.18
CA ALA A 560 -8.83 -24.77 -9.72
C ALA A 560 -10.15 -25.36 -10.29
N ALA A 561 -10.15 -25.75 -11.57
CA ALA A 561 -11.30 -26.38 -12.19
C ALA A 561 -11.66 -27.75 -11.55
N LEU A 562 -10.65 -28.54 -11.12
CA LEU A 562 -10.87 -29.78 -10.36
C LEU A 562 -11.53 -29.51 -8.99
N ALA A 563 -11.18 -28.39 -8.36
CA ALA A 563 -11.79 -27.93 -7.12
C ALA A 563 -13.18 -27.26 -7.34
N GLY A 564 -13.61 -27.09 -8.58
CA GLY A 564 -14.93 -26.54 -8.96
C GLY A 564 -14.98 -25.03 -9.10
N PHE A 565 -13.85 -24.36 -9.16
CA PHE A 565 -13.78 -22.92 -9.36
C PHE A 565 -13.84 -22.53 -10.83
N ASN A 566 -14.29 -21.32 -11.08
CA ASN A 566 -14.38 -20.72 -12.42
C ASN A 566 -13.39 -19.55 -12.54
N PRO A 567 -13.01 -19.17 -13.78
CA PRO A 567 -12.29 -17.93 -14.04
C PRO A 567 -12.96 -16.71 -13.43
N LEU A 568 -12.14 -15.72 -13.06
CA LEU A 568 -12.62 -14.47 -12.45
C LEU A 568 -13.45 -13.64 -13.43
N LYS A 569 -14.40 -12.89 -12.87
CA LYS A 569 -15.20 -11.88 -13.57
C LYS A 569 -14.87 -10.51 -13.01
N PRO A 570 -15.03 -9.43 -13.81
CA PRO A 570 -14.90 -8.07 -13.29
C PRO A 570 -15.84 -7.80 -12.13
N GLU A 571 -15.35 -7.09 -11.13
CA GLU A 571 -16.18 -6.48 -10.12
C GLU A 571 -16.95 -5.30 -10.72
N LYS A 572 -18.13 -5.02 -10.18
CA LYS A 572 -18.97 -3.88 -10.60
C LYS A 572 -19.42 -3.09 -9.39
N SER A 573 -19.60 -1.79 -9.56
CA SER A 573 -20.13 -0.96 -8.48
C SER A 573 -21.26 -0.04 -8.93
N ASP A 574 -22.17 0.21 -8.00
CA ASP A 574 -23.15 1.29 -8.04
C ASP A 574 -22.84 2.25 -6.89
N ASN A 575 -22.56 3.51 -7.22
CA ASN A 575 -22.12 4.53 -6.28
C ASN A 575 -23.12 5.66 -6.20
N TYR A 576 -23.47 6.07 -4.99
CA TYR A 576 -24.36 7.18 -4.68
C TYR A 576 -23.69 8.09 -3.67
N SER A 577 -23.67 9.41 -3.93
CA SER A 577 -23.20 10.41 -2.96
C SER A 577 -24.08 11.64 -2.91
N VAL A 578 -24.14 12.26 -1.74
CA VAL A 578 -24.77 13.57 -1.52
C VAL A 578 -23.93 14.35 -0.49
N GLY A 579 -23.68 15.61 -0.79
CA GLY A 579 -22.83 16.44 0.06
C GLY A 579 -23.30 17.89 0.18
N PHE A 580 -22.76 18.55 1.22
CA PHE A 580 -22.96 19.96 1.52
C PHE A 580 -21.60 20.65 1.61
N VAL A 581 -21.50 21.83 1.03
CA VAL A 581 -20.34 22.71 1.15
C VAL A 581 -20.77 23.97 1.88
N LEU A 582 -20.05 24.32 2.96
CA LEU A 582 -20.40 25.41 3.86
C LEU A 582 -19.19 26.35 4.03
N HIS A 583 -19.40 27.64 3.77
CA HIS A 583 -18.44 28.73 4.02
C HIS A 583 -19.07 29.77 4.99
N PRO A 584 -19.20 29.44 6.29
CA PRO A 584 -19.90 30.34 7.25
C PRO A 584 -19.14 31.66 7.51
N ALA A 585 -17.84 31.68 7.26
CA ALA A 585 -16.95 32.84 7.37
C ALA A 585 -15.82 32.74 6.34
N PRO A 586 -15.13 33.84 5.99
CA PRO A 586 -14.09 33.88 4.96
C PRO A 586 -12.95 32.86 5.17
N ASN A 587 -12.64 32.52 6.44
CA ASN A 587 -11.52 31.64 6.79
C ASN A 587 -12.01 30.28 7.35
N LEU A 588 -13.30 29.97 7.20
CA LEU A 588 -13.92 28.75 7.74
C LEU A 588 -14.67 28.03 6.65
N GLN A 589 -14.24 26.81 6.37
CA GLN A 589 -14.88 25.94 5.39
C GLN A 589 -15.21 24.58 6.02
N PHE A 590 -16.35 24.01 5.64
CA PHE A 590 -16.72 22.64 5.94
C PHE A 590 -17.30 21.96 4.70
N THR A 591 -16.98 20.67 4.53
CA THR A 591 -17.72 19.78 3.62
C THR A 591 -18.27 18.59 4.41
N VAL A 592 -19.44 18.13 4.01
CA VAL A 592 -20.07 16.93 4.57
C VAL A 592 -20.56 16.10 3.40
N ASP A 593 -20.05 14.92 3.20
CA ASP A 593 -20.42 14.04 2.09
C ASP A 593 -20.82 12.67 2.63
N ALA A 594 -22.04 12.24 2.34
CA ALA A 594 -22.55 10.92 2.63
C ALA A 594 -22.52 10.06 1.36
N TYR A 595 -22.20 8.77 1.50
CA TYR A 595 -22.05 7.88 0.37
C TYR A 595 -22.59 6.46 0.66
N ASP A 596 -22.95 5.77 -0.42
CA ASP A 596 -23.27 4.34 -0.45
C ASP A 596 -22.60 3.73 -1.69
N ILE A 597 -21.75 2.72 -1.50
CA ILE A 597 -21.02 2.02 -2.54
C ILE A 597 -21.43 0.55 -2.49
N GLU A 598 -22.16 0.08 -3.51
CA GLU A 598 -22.55 -1.32 -3.65
C GLU A 598 -21.57 -2.01 -4.61
N LEU A 599 -20.81 -2.99 -4.11
CA LEU A 599 -19.90 -3.82 -4.90
C LEU A 599 -20.54 -5.18 -5.17
N HIS A 600 -20.55 -5.56 -6.44
CA HIS A 600 -21.06 -6.83 -6.94
C HIS A 600 -19.91 -7.70 -7.46
N ASP A 601 -20.02 -9.01 -7.25
CA ASP A 601 -19.04 -9.99 -7.69
C ASP A 601 -17.61 -9.70 -7.18
N ARG A 602 -17.50 -9.24 -5.91
CA ARG A 602 -16.21 -8.86 -5.29
C ARG A 602 -15.22 -10.01 -5.33
N ILE A 603 -14.00 -9.74 -5.80
CA ILE A 603 -12.89 -10.68 -5.87
C ILE A 603 -12.19 -10.69 -4.52
N ILE A 604 -12.19 -11.85 -3.88
CA ILE A 604 -11.59 -12.04 -2.55
C ILE A 604 -10.85 -13.38 -2.57
N ASN A 605 -9.69 -13.43 -1.90
CA ASN A 605 -9.02 -14.70 -1.65
C ASN A 605 -9.86 -15.55 -0.69
N SER A 606 -10.06 -16.82 -1.00
CA SER A 606 -10.78 -17.73 -0.11
C SER A 606 -10.04 -17.85 1.23
N GLY A 607 -10.75 -18.25 2.27
CA GLY A 607 -10.07 -18.83 3.42
C GLY A 607 -9.41 -20.16 3.05
N ASP A 608 -8.74 -20.77 4.02
CA ASP A 608 -8.13 -22.09 3.83
C ASP A 608 -9.18 -23.15 3.51
N ILE A 609 -9.00 -23.85 2.41
CA ILE A 609 -9.83 -24.97 1.97
C ILE A 609 -9.03 -26.23 2.19
N PHE A 610 -9.38 -26.99 3.20
CA PHE A 610 -8.59 -28.13 3.67
C PHE A 610 -8.80 -29.39 2.81
N GLY A 611 -7.69 -30.06 2.50
CA GLY A 611 -7.63 -31.42 1.98
C GLY A 611 -7.19 -32.43 3.04
N LEU A 612 -6.19 -32.02 3.87
CA LEU A 612 -5.71 -32.75 5.04
C LEU A 612 -5.82 -31.83 6.26
N LEU A 613 -6.38 -32.33 7.34
CA LEU A 613 -6.51 -31.57 8.60
C LEU A 613 -6.13 -32.46 9.78
N GLY A 614 -5.08 -32.07 10.53
CA GLY A 614 -4.58 -32.86 11.66
C GLY A 614 -4.09 -34.26 11.31
N GLY A 615 -3.67 -34.50 10.06
CA GLY A 615 -3.24 -35.80 9.55
C GLY A 615 -4.37 -36.65 8.93
N GLU A 616 -5.63 -36.21 9.04
CA GLU A 616 -6.79 -36.90 8.47
C GLU A 616 -7.20 -36.28 7.13
N THR A 617 -7.49 -37.11 6.12
CA THR A 617 -8.01 -36.63 4.84
C THR A 617 -9.46 -36.17 5.01
N VAL A 618 -9.72 -34.89 4.79
CA VAL A 618 -11.06 -34.29 4.85
C VAL A 618 -11.66 -34.03 3.49
N SER A 619 -10.84 -33.77 2.44
CA SER A 619 -11.27 -33.64 1.05
C SER A 619 -10.24 -34.19 0.07
N GLN A 620 -10.61 -35.30 -0.61
CA GLN A 620 -9.75 -35.87 -1.64
C GLN A 620 -9.67 -34.97 -2.89
N ASN A 621 -10.71 -34.21 -3.20
CA ASN A 621 -10.71 -33.29 -4.34
C ASN A 621 -9.72 -32.16 -4.15
N VAL A 622 -9.61 -31.61 -2.94
CA VAL A 622 -8.57 -30.61 -2.60
C VAL A 622 -7.18 -31.22 -2.73
N LEU A 623 -6.94 -32.44 -2.23
CA LEU A 623 -5.64 -33.10 -2.39
C LEU A 623 -5.31 -33.36 -3.86
N ASN A 624 -6.32 -33.73 -4.67
CA ASN A 624 -6.13 -33.89 -6.11
C ASN A 624 -5.79 -32.56 -6.80
N ALA A 625 -6.39 -31.45 -6.36
CA ALA A 625 -6.07 -30.10 -6.86
C ALA A 625 -4.64 -29.71 -6.47
N VAL A 626 -4.22 -29.97 -5.23
CA VAL A 626 -2.84 -29.75 -4.75
C VAL A 626 -1.83 -30.49 -5.65
N VAL A 627 -2.05 -31.80 -5.88
CA VAL A 627 -1.17 -32.61 -6.75
C VAL A 627 -1.21 -32.14 -8.20
N SER A 628 -2.41 -31.80 -8.72
CA SER A 628 -2.57 -31.28 -10.09
C SER A 628 -1.92 -29.90 -10.27
N GLY A 629 -1.84 -29.10 -9.21
CA GLY A 629 -1.12 -27.82 -9.18
C GLY A 629 0.40 -27.97 -9.16
N GLY A 630 0.94 -29.20 -9.04
CA GLY A 630 2.38 -29.42 -8.98
C GLY A 630 3.01 -29.26 -7.58
N ILE A 631 2.18 -29.04 -6.56
CA ILE A 631 2.64 -28.81 -5.20
C ILE A 631 3.25 -30.08 -4.62
N THR A 632 4.53 -30.01 -4.25
CA THR A 632 5.22 -31.08 -3.54
C THR A 632 5.03 -30.89 -2.03
N LEU A 633 4.37 -31.83 -1.39
CA LEU A 633 4.12 -31.73 0.05
C LEU A 633 5.39 -31.99 0.87
N PRO A 634 5.80 -31.05 1.74
CA PRO A 634 6.92 -31.27 2.64
C PRO A 634 6.67 -32.46 3.59
N THR A 635 7.73 -33.17 3.94
CA THR A 635 7.64 -34.29 4.90
C THR A 635 7.23 -33.77 6.28
N GLY A 636 6.20 -34.39 6.88
CA GLY A 636 5.78 -34.12 8.26
C GLY A 636 4.69 -33.08 8.40
N VAL A 637 4.16 -32.51 7.30
CA VAL A 637 2.97 -31.64 7.38
C VAL A 637 1.74 -32.48 7.72
N SER A 638 0.92 -31.96 8.64
CA SER A 638 -0.34 -32.57 9.07
C SER A 638 -1.57 -31.81 8.58
N THR A 639 -1.38 -30.63 8.01
CA THR A 639 -2.44 -29.80 7.44
C THR A 639 -2.05 -29.37 6.04
N VAL A 640 -2.94 -29.61 5.07
CA VAL A 640 -2.72 -29.30 3.67
C VAL A 640 -4.00 -28.73 3.10
N GLY A 641 -3.91 -27.66 2.34
CA GLY A 641 -5.06 -27.03 1.71
C GLY A 641 -4.70 -26.19 0.51
N ILE A 642 -5.73 -25.51 0.01
CA ILE A 642 -5.61 -24.52 -1.05
C ILE A 642 -6.26 -23.20 -0.64
N GLN A 643 -5.80 -22.13 -1.26
CA GLN A 643 -6.43 -20.82 -1.29
C GLN A 643 -6.62 -20.43 -2.75
N ILE A 644 -7.65 -19.62 -3.05
CA ILE A 644 -7.95 -19.23 -4.42
C ILE A 644 -8.72 -17.92 -4.46
N PHE A 645 -8.34 -17.04 -5.38
CA PHE A 645 -9.16 -15.86 -5.69
C PHE A 645 -10.43 -16.26 -6.42
N SER A 646 -11.55 -15.72 -5.98
CA SER A 646 -12.85 -15.97 -6.63
C SER A 646 -13.78 -14.78 -6.44
N ASN A 647 -14.82 -14.67 -7.31
CA ASN A 647 -15.92 -13.74 -7.07
C ASN A 647 -16.77 -14.31 -5.92
N THR A 648 -16.60 -13.78 -4.72
CA THR A 648 -17.00 -14.43 -3.47
C THR A 648 -18.23 -13.81 -2.83
N ALA A 649 -18.39 -12.48 -2.96
CA ALA A 649 -19.42 -11.76 -2.23
C ALA A 649 -19.90 -10.51 -2.96
N ASN A 650 -21.11 -10.04 -2.58
CA ASN A 650 -21.52 -8.66 -2.79
C ASN A 650 -21.45 -7.93 -1.45
N THR A 651 -21.02 -6.67 -1.47
CA THR A 651 -20.92 -5.84 -0.27
C THR A 651 -21.57 -4.48 -0.48
N SER A 652 -22.02 -3.82 0.59
CA SER A 652 -22.46 -2.40 0.59
C SER A 652 -21.66 -1.67 1.66
N THR A 653 -20.98 -0.58 1.27
CA THR A 653 -20.22 0.28 2.17
C THR A 653 -20.87 1.65 2.22
N LYS A 654 -21.37 2.01 3.40
CA LYS A 654 -22.05 3.29 3.67
C LYS A 654 -21.22 4.13 4.61
N GLY A 655 -21.16 5.45 4.34
CA GLY A 655 -20.38 6.30 5.21
C GLY A 655 -20.72 7.78 5.09
N VAL A 656 -20.04 8.53 5.96
CA VAL A 656 -20.10 10.01 5.99
C VAL A 656 -18.68 10.52 6.21
N GLU A 657 -18.28 11.45 5.36
CA GLU A 657 -17.03 12.19 5.47
C GLU A 657 -17.33 13.63 5.85
N VAL A 658 -16.53 14.18 6.77
CA VAL A 658 -16.56 15.61 7.11
C VAL A 658 -15.13 16.12 7.05
N THR A 659 -14.91 17.19 6.29
CA THR A 659 -13.66 17.94 6.33
C THR A 659 -13.96 19.38 6.74
N GLY A 660 -13.04 19.95 7.52
CA GLY A 660 -13.15 21.34 7.96
C GLY A 660 -11.80 21.99 8.06
N SER A 661 -11.69 23.24 7.66
CA SER A 661 -10.50 24.06 7.83
C SER A 661 -10.88 25.42 8.39
N TYR A 662 -10.06 25.92 9.31
CA TYR A 662 -10.22 27.24 9.90
C TYR A 662 -8.88 27.90 10.14
N ALA A 663 -8.66 29.08 9.60
CA ALA A 663 -7.48 29.88 9.83
C ALA A 663 -7.78 31.00 10.84
N SER A 664 -7.00 31.07 11.91
CA SER A 664 -7.18 32.05 12.98
C SER A 664 -5.88 32.80 13.27
N ASP A 665 -5.98 34.14 13.42
CA ASP A 665 -4.88 35.00 13.75
C ASP A 665 -5.03 35.48 15.20
N PHE A 666 -4.01 35.24 16.03
CA PHE A 666 -3.94 35.64 17.43
C PHE A 666 -2.99 36.82 17.66
N GLY A 667 -2.66 37.57 16.59
CA GLY A 667 -1.77 38.72 16.65
C GLY A 667 -0.36 38.35 17.11
N ASP A 668 0.11 38.94 18.21
CA ASP A 668 1.47 38.66 18.74
C ASP A 668 1.68 37.22 19.21
N PHE A 669 0.63 36.39 19.29
CA PHE A 669 0.71 34.98 19.65
C PHE A 669 0.74 34.07 18.44
N GLY A 670 0.73 34.63 17.20
CA GLY A 670 0.91 33.90 15.98
C GLY A 670 -0.41 33.50 15.30
N HIS A 671 -0.24 32.67 14.29
CA HIS A 671 -1.32 32.16 13.44
C HIS A 671 -1.53 30.66 13.69
N VAL A 672 -2.77 30.19 13.63
CA VAL A 672 -3.11 28.76 13.76
C VAL A 672 -4.03 28.34 12.62
N ASP A 673 -3.57 27.33 11.86
CA ASP A 673 -4.40 26.60 10.90
C ASP A 673 -4.95 25.35 11.57
N TRP A 674 -6.27 25.30 11.70
CA TRP A 674 -7.00 24.17 12.26
C TRP A 674 -7.53 23.30 11.14
N THR A 675 -7.36 21.99 11.26
CA THR A 675 -7.94 21.01 10.35
C THR A 675 -8.74 19.98 11.13
N LEU A 676 -9.95 19.71 10.65
CA LEU A 676 -10.81 18.62 11.10
C LEU A 676 -11.01 17.66 9.93
N GLY A 677 -10.73 16.39 10.16
CA GLY A 677 -11.14 15.30 9.28
C GLY A 677 -11.95 14.28 10.07
N PHE A 678 -13.06 13.83 9.53
CA PHE A 678 -13.88 12.76 10.09
C PHE A 678 -14.35 11.85 8.97
N ASN A 679 -14.16 10.55 9.14
CA ASN A 679 -14.78 9.54 8.29
C ASN A 679 -15.48 8.52 9.17
N TYR A 680 -16.71 8.19 8.82
CA TYR A 680 -17.42 7.03 9.34
C TYR A 680 -17.74 6.12 8.14
N ASN A 681 -17.45 4.83 8.26
CA ASN A 681 -17.86 3.85 7.27
C ASN A 681 -18.33 2.55 7.92
N LYS A 682 -19.20 1.85 7.21
CA LYS A 682 -19.66 0.52 7.58
C LYS A 682 -19.84 -0.31 6.31
N THR A 683 -19.13 -1.42 6.24
CA THR A 683 -19.27 -2.43 5.18
C THR A 683 -20.11 -3.59 5.70
N ASP A 684 -21.14 -3.95 4.95
CA ASP A 684 -21.99 -5.13 5.18
C ASP A 684 -21.85 -6.08 3.97
N ILE A 685 -21.75 -7.38 4.21
CA ILE A 685 -21.85 -8.41 3.18
C ILE A 685 -23.34 -8.60 2.88
N THR A 686 -23.77 -8.24 1.66
CA THR A 686 -25.18 -8.31 1.23
C THR A 686 -25.51 -9.66 0.61
N ARG A 687 -24.50 -10.34 0.06
CA ARG A 687 -24.62 -11.70 -0.48
C ARG A 687 -23.28 -12.40 -0.37
N LEU A 688 -23.27 -13.64 0.07
CA LEU A 688 -22.13 -14.56 0.05
C LEU A 688 -22.41 -15.69 -0.93
N PHE A 689 -21.43 -16.02 -1.79
CA PHE A 689 -21.55 -17.14 -2.72
C PHE A 689 -21.09 -18.44 -2.03
N ALA A 690 -21.72 -19.54 -2.41
CA ALA A 690 -21.43 -20.83 -1.81
C ALA A 690 -20.08 -21.40 -2.28
N LEU A 691 -19.41 -22.13 -1.40
CA LEU A 691 -18.26 -22.94 -1.76
C LEU A 691 -18.68 -24.00 -2.81
N PRO A 692 -17.86 -24.31 -3.83
CA PRO A 692 -18.14 -25.37 -4.78
C PRO A 692 -18.40 -26.71 -4.08
N GLU A 693 -19.39 -27.48 -4.57
CA GLU A 693 -19.76 -28.79 -3.99
C GLU A 693 -18.56 -29.74 -3.91
N GLN A 694 -17.63 -29.67 -4.87
CA GLN A 694 -16.45 -30.50 -4.98
C GLN A 694 -15.55 -30.43 -3.74
N VAL A 695 -15.52 -29.26 -3.07
CA VAL A 695 -14.65 -28.99 -1.91
C VAL A 695 -15.41 -28.64 -0.65
N THR A 696 -16.75 -28.75 -0.67
CA THR A 696 -17.59 -28.54 0.51
C THR A 696 -17.47 -29.75 1.46
N VAL A 697 -17.13 -29.48 2.74
CA VAL A 697 -16.99 -30.50 3.80
C VAL A 697 -17.75 -30.03 5.05
N PRO A 698 -19.03 -30.38 5.18
CA PRO A 698 -19.89 -29.90 6.27
C PRO A 698 -19.41 -30.33 7.66
N ASP A 699 -18.81 -31.51 7.78
CA ASP A 699 -18.40 -32.10 9.05
C ASP A 699 -17.32 -31.28 9.78
N ILE A 700 -16.55 -30.48 9.04
CA ILE A 700 -15.56 -29.54 9.60
C ILE A 700 -15.99 -28.09 9.43
N GLY A 701 -17.23 -27.81 9.04
CA GLY A 701 -17.74 -26.45 8.82
C GLY A 701 -17.24 -25.78 7.53
N GLN A 702 -16.56 -26.50 6.63
CA GLN A 702 -16.08 -25.97 5.35
C GLN A 702 -17.24 -25.87 4.33
N THR A 703 -18.03 -24.83 4.44
CA THR A 703 -19.26 -24.61 3.66
C THR A 703 -19.35 -23.26 3.00
N SER A 704 -18.45 -22.34 3.31
CA SER A 704 -18.39 -20.96 2.82
C SER A 704 -17.03 -20.68 2.16
N LEU A 705 -17.03 -19.81 1.14
CA LEU A 705 -15.81 -19.28 0.54
C LEU A 705 -15.01 -18.39 1.48
N LEU A 706 -15.69 -17.71 2.41
CA LEU A 706 -15.05 -16.92 3.45
C LEU A 706 -15.10 -17.64 4.77
N THR A 707 -14.01 -17.59 5.52
CA THR A 707 -13.97 -17.92 6.93
C THR A 707 -14.56 -16.77 7.77
N ALA A 708 -14.90 -17.03 9.02
CA ALA A 708 -15.32 -15.97 9.94
C ALA A 708 -14.23 -14.87 10.10
N GLN A 709 -12.95 -15.25 10.01
CA GLN A 709 -11.85 -14.30 9.99
C GLN A 709 -11.94 -13.40 8.76
N SER A 710 -12.05 -13.95 7.55
CA SER A 710 -12.14 -13.19 6.31
C SER A 710 -13.40 -12.31 6.24
N GLU A 711 -14.56 -12.81 6.73
CA GLU A 711 -15.77 -12.00 6.82
C GLU A 711 -15.58 -10.77 7.74
N THR A 712 -14.94 -10.98 8.89
CA THR A 712 -14.67 -9.87 9.83
C THR A 712 -13.53 -8.97 9.37
N ALA A 713 -12.56 -9.48 8.58
CA ALA A 713 -11.57 -8.65 7.91
C ALA A 713 -12.23 -7.62 7.00
N LEU A 714 -13.23 -8.02 6.22
CA LEU A 714 -13.99 -7.13 5.33
C LEU A 714 -14.91 -6.15 6.06
N THR A 715 -15.49 -6.56 7.21
CA THR A 715 -16.59 -5.81 7.84
C THR A 715 -16.19 -5.05 9.10
N ASN A 716 -15.13 -5.47 9.81
CA ASN A 716 -14.80 -4.97 11.14
C ASN A 716 -13.30 -4.66 11.35
N ALA A 717 -12.41 -5.09 10.46
CA ALA A 717 -10.98 -4.85 10.62
C ALA A 717 -10.59 -3.39 10.35
N THR A 718 -11.32 -2.70 9.47
CA THR A 718 -11.16 -1.25 9.27
C THR A 718 -11.89 -0.48 10.37
N PRO A 719 -11.29 0.59 10.95
CA PRO A 719 -11.95 1.40 11.96
C PRO A 719 -13.27 1.99 11.43
N ARG A 720 -14.36 1.78 12.16
CA ARG A 720 -15.68 2.31 11.75
C ARG A 720 -15.74 3.83 11.70
N TYR A 721 -14.88 4.52 12.43
CA TYR A 721 -14.68 5.94 12.28
C TYR A 721 -13.20 6.29 12.52
N LYS A 722 -12.76 7.34 11.87
CA LYS A 722 -11.47 7.97 12.08
C LYS A 722 -11.67 9.48 12.16
N ILE A 723 -11.14 10.09 13.22
CA ILE A 723 -11.16 11.53 13.43
C ILE A 723 -9.73 12.04 13.42
N VAL A 724 -9.44 13.03 12.63
CA VAL A 724 -8.14 13.72 12.59
C VAL A 724 -8.37 15.16 12.99
N LEU A 725 -7.78 15.57 14.10
CA LEU A 725 -7.75 16.95 14.57
C LEU A 725 -6.33 17.47 14.50
N GLN A 726 -6.09 18.54 13.78
CA GLN A 726 -4.75 19.10 13.65
C GLN A 726 -4.77 20.62 13.90
N ALA A 727 -3.75 21.10 14.59
CA ALA A 727 -3.44 22.49 14.77
C ALA A 727 -1.99 22.74 14.34
N LEU A 728 -1.80 23.55 13.31
CA LEU A 728 -0.50 24.06 12.88
C LEU A 728 -0.37 25.51 13.35
N TRP A 729 0.40 25.71 14.42
CA TRP A 729 0.74 27.04 14.93
C TRP A 729 2.03 27.54 14.30
N THR A 730 2.05 28.81 13.91
CA THR A 730 3.23 29.49 13.38
C THR A 730 3.42 30.84 14.06
N LEU A 731 4.65 31.13 14.50
CA LEU A 731 5.03 32.41 15.09
C LEU A 731 6.48 32.75 14.75
N HIS A 732 6.71 33.75 13.90
CA HIS A 732 8.04 34.17 13.44
C HIS A 732 8.85 33.03 12.85
N ARG A 733 9.81 32.47 13.60
CA ARG A 733 10.70 31.37 13.19
C ARG A 733 10.25 30.01 13.71
N TRP A 734 9.23 29.97 14.55
CA TRP A 734 8.70 28.77 15.18
C TRP A 734 7.49 28.25 14.43
N SER A 735 7.40 26.94 14.35
CA SER A 735 6.16 26.23 14.00
C SER A 735 5.95 25.09 14.98
N ALA A 736 4.71 24.78 15.28
CA ALA A 736 4.36 23.59 16.06
C ALA A 736 3.11 22.97 15.46
N THR A 737 3.15 21.66 15.20
CA THR A 737 1.99 20.88 14.77
C THR A 737 1.63 19.90 15.86
N VAL A 738 0.38 19.92 16.30
CA VAL A 738 -0.21 18.87 17.13
C VAL A 738 -1.31 18.23 16.32
N ARG A 739 -1.26 16.91 16.21
CA ARG A 739 -2.30 16.12 15.56
C ARG A 739 -2.79 15.04 16.52
N GLU A 740 -4.10 14.93 16.65
CA GLU A 740 -4.78 13.85 17.36
C GLU A 740 -5.56 13.03 16.35
N THR A 741 -5.23 11.74 16.22
CA THR A 741 -5.96 10.80 15.39
C THR A 741 -6.70 9.83 16.29
N ILE A 742 -8.04 9.88 16.26
CA ILE A 742 -8.89 8.97 17.03
C ILE A 742 -9.40 7.88 16.09
N TYR A 743 -8.96 6.67 16.32
CA TYR A 743 -9.44 5.48 15.63
C TYR A 743 -10.61 4.88 16.38
N GLY A 744 -11.69 4.56 15.65
CA GLY A 744 -12.81 3.80 16.16
C GLY A 744 -12.44 2.34 16.46
N PRO A 745 -13.35 1.59 17.07
CA PRO A 745 -13.09 0.19 17.39
C PRO A 745 -12.93 -0.64 16.12
N THR A 746 -12.00 -1.62 16.19
CA THR A 746 -11.79 -2.65 15.18
C THR A 746 -11.91 -4.03 15.82
N ALA A 747 -12.22 -5.05 15.03
CA ALA A 747 -12.36 -6.41 15.53
C ALA A 747 -12.20 -7.45 14.44
N GLN A 748 -11.78 -8.67 14.82
CA GLN A 748 -11.65 -9.79 13.89
C GLN A 748 -11.76 -11.12 14.65
N TRP A 749 -12.32 -12.15 13.98
CA TRP A 749 -12.20 -13.52 14.46
C TRP A 749 -10.78 -14.07 14.20
N SER A 750 -10.32 -14.96 15.06
CA SER A 750 -9.06 -15.67 14.85
C SER A 750 -9.12 -16.62 13.64
N ALA A 751 -7.95 -16.99 13.13
CA ALA A 751 -7.81 -17.97 12.04
C ALA A 751 -8.08 -19.42 12.48
N ALA A 752 -8.04 -19.71 13.78
CA ALA A 752 -8.17 -21.08 14.29
C ALA A 752 -9.56 -21.67 13.95
N PRO A 753 -9.64 -22.81 13.23
CA PRO A 753 -10.91 -23.44 12.90
C PRO A 753 -11.63 -24.05 14.09
N SER A 754 -10.90 -24.39 15.17
CA SER A 754 -11.42 -24.79 16.47
C SER A 754 -11.06 -23.72 17.51
N ASP A 755 -11.95 -23.47 18.45
CA ASP A 755 -11.72 -22.50 19.53
C ASP A 755 -11.53 -21.05 19.03
N MET A 756 -12.37 -20.61 18.07
CA MET A 756 -12.35 -19.25 17.54
C MET A 756 -12.50 -18.21 18.64
N VAL A 757 -11.60 -17.22 18.63
CA VAL A 757 -11.59 -16.08 19.56
C VAL A 757 -11.90 -14.81 18.78
N TYR A 758 -12.80 -13.99 19.32
CA TYR A 758 -13.12 -12.68 18.77
C TYR A 758 -12.27 -11.60 19.43
N TYR A 759 -11.29 -11.10 18.69
CA TYR A 759 -10.39 -10.04 19.14
C TYR A 759 -10.98 -8.66 18.85
N GLN A 760 -10.76 -7.73 19.77
CA GLN A 760 -11.24 -6.35 19.64
C GLN A 760 -10.18 -5.36 20.11
N ILE A 761 -10.10 -4.25 19.39
CA ILE A 761 -9.37 -3.04 19.81
C ILE A 761 -10.42 -1.96 20.07
N GLY A 762 -10.41 -1.35 21.24
CA GLY A 762 -11.30 -0.24 21.58
C GLY A 762 -10.92 1.06 20.85
N ALA A 763 -11.82 2.04 20.90
CA ALA A 763 -11.50 3.37 20.37
C ALA A 763 -10.27 3.95 21.07
N THR A 764 -9.31 4.47 20.27
CA THR A 764 -8.01 4.91 20.78
C THR A 764 -7.58 6.18 20.07
N GLY A 765 -7.09 7.17 20.84
CA GLY A 765 -6.47 8.39 20.34
C GLY A 765 -4.96 8.27 20.27
N ILE A 766 -4.38 8.70 19.17
CA ILE A 766 -2.93 8.75 18.93
C ILE A 766 -2.54 10.19 18.70
N THR A 767 -1.63 10.71 19.53
CA THR A 767 -1.16 12.09 19.46
C THR A 767 0.21 12.17 18.80
N ASP A 768 0.35 13.02 17.79
CA ASP A 768 1.63 13.36 17.16
C ASP A 768 2.00 14.81 17.47
N LEU A 769 3.30 15.08 17.61
CA LEU A 769 3.86 16.41 17.86
C LEU A 769 5.06 16.65 16.95
N ASP A 770 5.08 17.81 16.29
CA ASP A 770 6.23 18.31 15.52
C ASP A 770 6.52 19.76 15.93
N ILE A 771 7.77 20.10 16.18
CA ILE A 771 8.22 21.47 16.52
C ILE A 771 9.35 21.85 15.57
N GLY A 772 9.12 22.91 14.80
CA GLY A 772 10.06 23.43 13.83
C GLY A 772 10.66 24.77 14.23
N TYR A 773 11.94 24.98 13.91
CA TYR A 773 12.62 26.24 14.08
C TYR A 773 13.46 26.61 12.86
N LYS A 774 13.19 27.78 12.26
CA LYS A 774 13.97 28.37 11.16
C LYS A 774 15.16 29.15 11.70
N PHE A 775 16.36 28.60 11.67
CA PHE A 775 17.60 29.32 12.05
C PHE A 775 17.87 30.47 11.09
N SER A 776 17.60 30.26 9.81
CA SER A 776 17.68 31.27 8.74
C SER A 776 16.61 30.94 7.68
N LYS A 777 16.56 31.75 6.61
CA LYS A 777 15.71 31.41 5.44
C LYS A 777 16.12 30.10 4.74
N ASN A 778 17.34 29.64 4.98
CA ASN A 778 17.97 28.52 4.32
C ASN A 778 18.08 27.27 5.19
N ILE A 779 17.85 27.36 6.49
CA ILE A 779 18.07 26.24 7.43
C ILE A 779 16.91 26.15 8.40
N GLN A 780 16.26 25.01 8.43
CA GLN A 780 15.19 24.66 9.35
C GLN A 780 15.51 23.33 10.04
N LEU A 781 15.23 23.22 11.32
CA LEU A 781 15.25 21.99 12.10
C LEU A 781 13.84 21.72 12.61
N ASP A 782 13.32 20.52 12.35
CA ASP A 782 12.10 20.02 12.96
C ASP A 782 12.48 18.85 13.87
N VAL A 783 11.85 18.77 15.04
CA VAL A 783 11.95 17.64 15.97
C VAL A 783 10.56 17.22 16.39
N GLY A 784 10.30 15.94 16.45
CA GLY A 784 8.96 15.49 16.75
C GLY A 784 8.88 14.05 17.22
N ALA A 785 7.64 13.65 17.51
CA ALA A 785 7.31 12.28 17.81
C ALA A 785 5.93 11.94 17.23
N ASN A 786 5.85 10.84 16.53
CA ASN A 786 4.59 10.18 16.17
C ASN A 786 4.22 9.23 17.31
N ASN A 787 2.93 9.14 17.64
CA ASN A 787 2.46 8.40 18.81
C ASN A 787 3.24 8.78 20.09
N LEU A 788 3.20 10.06 20.42
CA LEU A 788 3.95 10.69 21.52
C LEU A 788 3.81 9.95 22.86
N PHE A 789 2.66 9.34 23.10
CA PHE A 789 2.38 8.64 24.36
C PHE A 789 2.69 7.14 24.29
N ASN A 790 3.33 6.66 23.22
CA ASN A 790 3.77 5.27 23.05
C ASN A 790 2.63 4.25 23.24
N ILE A 791 1.50 4.51 22.60
CA ILE A 791 0.33 3.63 22.68
C ILE A 791 0.56 2.44 21.73
N ILE A 792 0.68 1.25 22.29
CA ILE A 792 0.90 -0.01 21.56
C ILE A 792 -0.44 -0.75 21.47
N PRO A 793 -0.86 -1.25 20.28
CA PRO A 793 -2.05 -2.06 20.17
C PRO A 793 -1.87 -3.39 20.91
N PRO A 794 -2.95 -4.00 21.45
CA PRO A 794 -2.88 -5.30 22.08
C PRO A 794 -2.43 -6.38 21.09
N GLY A 795 -1.71 -7.37 21.55
CA GLY A 795 -1.30 -8.57 20.81
C GLY A 795 -2.20 -9.77 21.07
N ILE A 796 -2.08 -10.79 20.22
CA ILE A 796 -2.80 -12.06 20.31
C ILE A 796 -2.36 -12.81 21.59
N GLN A 797 -3.30 -13.08 22.49
CA GLN A 797 -3.03 -13.75 23.77
C GLN A 797 -3.43 -15.23 23.75
N ASP A 798 -4.27 -15.63 22.78
CA ASP A 798 -4.79 -16.99 22.73
C ASP A 798 -3.78 -17.97 22.11
N PRO A 799 -3.45 -19.10 22.80
CA PRO A 799 -2.51 -20.10 22.30
C PRO A 799 -2.89 -20.74 20.96
N ALA A 800 -4.18 -20.90 20.68
CA ALA A 800 -4.62 -21.53 19.46
C ALA A 800 -4.37 -20.64 18.25
N SER A 801 -4.47 -19.32 18.41
CA SER A 801 -4.30 -18.34 17.33
C SER A 801 -2.85 -17.88 17.12
N ASN A 802 -1.96 -18.12 18.08
CA ASN A 802 -0.53 -17.82 17.96
C ASN A 802 0.34 -19.08 17.93
N PHE A 803 -0.21 -20.17 17.42
CA PHE A 803 0.45 -21.48 17.30
C PHE A 803 1.06 -21.96 18.64
N GLY A 804 0.34 -21.75 19.75
CA GLY A 804 0.77 -22.16 21.07
C GLY A 804 1.82 -21.24 21.70
N HIS A 805 1.71 -19.93 21.51
CA HIS A 805 2.67 -18.92 21.95
C HIS A 805 4.04 -19.02 21.26
N VAL A 806 4.06 -19.46 19.99
CA VAL A 806 5.29 -19.45 19.18
C VAL A 806 5.74 -18.02 18.91
N PHE A 807 4.80 -17.09 18.73
CA PHE A 807 5.08 -15.67 18.54
C PHE A 807 3.99 -14.79 19.16
N ASN A 808 4.34 -13.54 19.46
CA ASN A 808 3.40 -12.53 19.89
C ASN A 808 3.10 -11.62 18.70
N ALA A 809 2.08 -11.95 17.92
CA ALA A 809 1.63 -11.13 16.82
C ALA A 809 0.79 -9.95 17.33
N PRO A 810 0.99 -8.73 16.85
CA PRO A 810 -0.03 -7.70 16.93
C PRO A 810 -1.26 -8.14 16.14
N TYR A 811 -2.43 -7.58 16.44
CA TYR A 811 -3.58 -7.85 15.58
C TYR A 811 -3.33 -7.24 14.18
N ALA A 812 -3.51 -8.04 13.12
CA ALA A 812 -3.39 -7.59 11.74
C ALA A 812 -4.37 -6.44 11.39
N PHE A 813 -5.42 -6.27 12.18
CA PHE A 813 -6.40 -5.19 12.08
C PHE A 813 -6.12 -3.99 13.01
N ALA A 814 -4.91 -3.89 13.58
CA ALA A 814 -4.53 -2.70 14.36
C ALA A 814 -4.42 -1.47 13.43
N PRO A 815 -5.16 -0.39 13.70
CA PRO A 815 -5.19 0.75 12.78
C PRO A 815 -4.02 1.72 12.97
N TRP A 816 -3.07 1.44 13.85
CA TRP A 816 -1.82 2.17 14.04
C TRP A 816 -0.66 1.20 14.22
N ASN A 817 0.56 1.69 13.97
CA ASN A 817 1.77 0.87 14.00
C ASN A 817 2.00 0.21 15.36
N PRO A 818 2.22 -1.12 15.42
CA PRO A 818 2.41 -1.89 16.65
C PRO A 818 3.75 -1.59 17.36
N ASN A 819 4.71 -0.95 16.72
CA ASN A 819 6.01 -0.62 17.33
C ASN A 819 5.91 0.55 18.34
N GLY A 820 4.76 1.22 18.42
CA GLY A 820 4.51 2.29 19.40
C GLY A 820 5.03 3.65 18.96
N GLY A 821 5.55 4.43 19.91
CA GLY A 821 6.04 5.79 19.69
C GLY A 821 7.33 5.85 18.89
N TYR A 822 7.41 6.80 17.96
CA TYR A 822 8.57 7.04 17.11
C TYR A 822 9.00 8.50 17.23
N TYR A 823 10.28 8.77 17.52
CA TYR A 823 10.83 10.11 17.57
C TYR A 823 11.80 10.35 16.41
N TYR A 824 11.88 11.59 15.95
CA TYR A 824 12.71 11.98 14.81
C TYR A 824 13.28 13.39 14.93
N GLY A 825 14.34 13.63 14.16
CA GLY A 825 14.87 14.93 13.84
C GLY A 825 15.01 15.10 12.33
N LYS A 826 14.61 16.27 11.79
CA LYS A 826 14.66 16.59 10.37
C LYS A 826 15.35 17.92 10.16
N LEU A 827 16.39 17.93 9.34
CA LEU A 827 17.17 19.12 9.00
C LEU A 827 17.01 19.43 7.51
N THR A 828 16.48 20.61 7.21
CA THR A 828 16.21 21.06 5.84
C THR A 828 17.13 22.23 5.48
N PHE A 829 17.82 22.12 4.37
CA PHE A 829 18.63 23.15 3.75
C PHE A 829 17.99 23.60 2.43
N THR A 830 17.85 24.91 2.22
CA THR A 830 17.33 25.50 0.98
C THR A 830 18.38 26.45 0.39
N PHE A 831 18.71 26.31 -0.91
CA PHE A 831 19.81 27.04 -1.55
C PHE A 831 19.32 27.92 -2.70
#